data_de6a68d0be05f821668e12fe5f977ba3
#
_entry.id   de6a68d0be05f821668e12fe5f977ba3
#
_cell.length_a   1.000
_cell.length_b   1.000
_cell.length_c   1.000
_cell.angle_alpha   90.00
_cell.angle_beta   90.00
_cell.angle_gamma   90.00
#
_symmetry.space_group_name_H-M   'P 1'
#
loop_
_entity.id
_entity.type
_entity.pdbx_description
1 polymer ?
#
loop_
_entity_poly.entity_id
_entity_poly.type
_entity_poly.pdbx_seq_one_letter_code
_entity_poly.pdbx_strand_id
1 'polypeptide(L)'
;MTSSNMDIAAVDEKLGLSRNQDEVVFRLFAPGEDQVSLVLFEKYDDESGENLAMLKKSNGVWEVSVPNDKLTKYYAYSASSSGEIITPDPYSQAVVRQNHFKYPSKSIILPKDNFDWQGDEVTSAAIGDLVILEAHLRDMTVHSSSGTQKPGTYQGFVEADQRGGISHLKDMGYNAIEFLPLQEFGNIEIDYKNSELSTWNDWNPYEANHWGYMTSFFFAPEIYYGSDGVKDRGVWVGQEGRAVNEMKEMVRALHKEGISVILDVVYNHVSQYDDNPFKLINKDYYFRLDEAGEYLSHSGCGNDFKTENTMSRKMIIESLLHWMNEYHIDGFRFDLAAMIDLETVNAITAATQAVNPNIILIGEPWGGGGYNPRELADHGWASWNDHFRNSVKGRNPRENDYGFIFGKLWDGNNTEHYKKLMRGYLQSEGGHFKHPAQNVNYLESHDDNTIGDFIRMSLDKVGATEVVTRAQVAQLSSEEITIHKLAALNLLTSQGPVMIAQGQSWGRAKVIANSVGSDQNAGQLDHNSYEKDDETNWLNWDEKELNHDLVDYYRGLVAIRNKYAEIRNVDTGYRQFINGSSELSFGVNMTGENQILVLLNGDQKAVSEFSLPPGIWTILANADRADTKGLGSIEQVAEVAEQSGLILVQKE
;
A
#
# COMPACT_ATOMS: atom_id res chain seq x y z
N MET A 1 -29.49 -26.93 12.63
CA MET A 1 -28.48 -26.16 13.40
C MET A 1 -28.67 -24.71 13.04
N THR A 2 -28.54 -23.78 13.95
CA THR A 2 -28.52 -22.36 13.61
C THR A 2 -27.24 -22.06 12.81
N SER A 3 -27.21 -21.06 11.94
CA SER A 3 -26.04 -20.69 11.12
C SER A 3 -24.74 -20.59 11.96
N SER A 4 -24.83 -20.00 13.15
CA SER A 4 -23.67 -19.85 14.05
C SER A 4 -23.06 -21.17 14.56
N ASN A 5 -23.85 -22.27 14.67
CA ASN A 5 -23.32 -23.57 15.08
C ASN A 5 -22.67 -24.34 13.91
N MET A 6 -23.07 -24.06 12.68
CA MET A 6 -22.40 -24.62 11.48
C MET A 6 -21.02 -24.01 11.28
N ASP A 7 -20.88 -22.71 11.48
CA ASP A 7 -19.62 -21.97 11.30
C ASP A 7 -18.52 -22.50 12.22
N ILE A 8 -18.84 -22.69 13.51
CA ILE A 8 -17.89 -23.22 14.49
C ILE A 8 -17.42 -24.62 14.11
N ALA A 9 -18.31 -25.46 13.55
CA ALA A 9 -17.96 -26.81 13.11
C ALA A 9 -17.18 -26.84 11.78
N ALA A 10 -17.23 -25.76 10.98
CA ALA A 10 -16.52 -25.66 9.69
C ALA A 10 -15.12 -25.05 9.83
N VAL A 11 -14.81 -24.39 10.95
CA VAL A 11 -13.56 -23.64 11.12
C VAL A 11 -12.29 -24.49 10.99
N ASP A 12 -12.35 -25.76 11.38
CA ASP A 12 -11.22 -26.69 11.30
C ASP A 12 -11.06 -27.38 9.93
N GLU A 13 -12.01 -27.18 9.01
CA GLU A 13 -11.93 -27.75 7.66
C GLU A 13 -10.91 -27.00 6.80
N LYS A 14 -10.05 -27.74 6.10
CA LYS A 14 -9.17 -27.16 5.09
C LYS A 14 -9.96 -26.93 3.81
N LEU A 15 -10.37 -25.69 3.54
CA LEU A 15 -11.11 -25.28 2.35
C LEU A 15 -10.20 -25.17 1.11
N GLY A 16 -10.84 -25.02 -0.05
CA GLY A 16 -10.16 -25.01 -1.33
C GLY A 16 -9.65 -26.38 -1.73
N LEU A 17 -8.58 -26.39 -2.52
CA LEU A 17 -7.96 -27.60 -3.05
C LEU A 17 -6.90 -28.14 -2.08
N SER A 18 -6.95 -29.44 -1.81
CA SER A 18 -5.90 -30.15 -1.06
C SER A 18 -5.52 -31.47 -1.75
N ARG A 19 -4.21 -31.80 -1.75
CA ARG A 19 -3.67 -32.96 -2.45
C ARG A 19 -3.33 -34.07 -1.47
N ASN A 20 -3.74 -35.29 -1.81
CA ASN A 20 -3.28 -36.54 -1.23
C ASN A 20 -2.39 -37.27 -2.24
N GLN A 21 -1.91 -38.49 -1.92
CA GLN A 21 -1.05 -39.26 -2.83
C GLN A 21 -1.75 -39.61 -4.14
N ASP A 22 -3.01 -40.02 -4.09
CA ASP A 22 -3.76 -40.59 -5.21
C ASP A 22 -4.88 -39.69 -5.75
N GLU A 23 -5.27 -38.64 -5.01
CA GLU A 23 -6.41 -37.80 -5.33
C GLU A 23 -6.23 -36.34 -4.88
N VAL A 24 -7.06 -35.47 -5.45
CA VAL A 24 -7.24 -34.09 -5.02
C VAL A 24 -8.63 -33.94 -4.42
N VAL A 25 -8.69 -33.35 -3.24
CA VAL A 25 -9.94 -33.07 -2.54
C VAL A 25 -10.27 -31.60 -2.66
N PHE A 26 -11.48 -31.31 -3.13
CA PHE A 26 -12.05 -29.96 -3.27
C PHE A 26 -13.07 -29.74 -2.17
N ARG A 27 -12.96 -28.61 -1.45
CA ARG A 27 -13.89 -28.22 -0.39
C ARG A 27 -14.34 -26.78 -0.53
N LEU A 28 -15.66 -26.59 -0.50
CA LEU A 28 -16.29 -25.28 -0.58
C LEU A 28 -17.21 -25.09 0.62
N PHE A 29 -17.11 -23.96 1.31
CA PHE A 29 -18.08 -23.56 2.34
C PHE A 29 -19.23 -22.81 1.68
N ALA A 30 -20.36 -23.48 1.57
CA ALA A 30 -21.59 -22.94 0.96
C ALA A 30 -22.83 -23.50 1.70
N PRO A 31 -23.07 -23.08 2.96
CA PRO A 31 -24.11 -23.67 3.80
C PRO A 31 -25.53 -23.43 3.28
N GLY A 32 -25.76 -22.33 2.57
CA GLY A 32 -27.05 -21.95 2.00
C GLY A 32 -27.44 -22.72 0.74
N GLU A 33 -26.48 -23.42 0.09
CA GLU A 33 -26.73 -24.09 -1.17
C GLU A 33 -27.45 -25.44 -0.98
N ASP A 34 -28.36 -25.74 -1.90
CA ASP A 34 -29.04 -27.02 -1.98
C ASP A 34 -28.28 -28.05 -2.83
N GLN A 35 -27.54 -27.58 -3.82
CA GLN A 35 -26.71 -28.38 -4.70
C GLN A 35 -25.43 -27.63 -5.07
N VAL A 36 -24.31 -28.33 -5.05
CA VAL A 36 -23.02 -27.85 -5.53
C VAL A 36 -22.37 -28.96 -6.34
N SER A 37 -21.80 -28.58 -7.48
CA SER A 37 -20.97 -29.46 -8.31
C SER A 37 -19.61 -28.83 -8.55
N LEU A 38 -18.57 -29.64 -8.53
CA LEU A 38 -17.27 -29.29 -9.11
C LEU A 38 -17.36 -29.43 -10.62
N VAL A 39 -16.92 -28.45 -11.37
CA VAL A 39 -16.87 -28.46 -12.84
C VAL A 39 -15.42 -28.45 -13.28
N LEU A 40 -14.99 -29.48 -13.99
CA LEU A 40 -13.63 -29.64 -14.52
C LEU A 40 -13.58 -29.28 -16.01
N PHE A 41 -12.57 -28.50 -16.44
CA PHE A 41 -12.41 -28.03 -17.80
C PHE A 41 -11.03 -28.42 -18.35
N GLU A 42 -10.98 -28.89 -19.58
CA GLU A 42 -9.72 -29.19 -20.27
C GLU A 42 -9.00 -27.91 -20.71
N LYS A 43 -9.77 -26.93 -21.16
CA LYS A 43 -9.25 -25.64 -21.63
C LYS A 43 -9.84 -24.47 -20.84
N TYR A 44 -9.09 -23.37 -20.80
CA TYR A 44 -9.50 -22.15 -20.13
C TYR A 44 -10.77 -21.52 -20.76
N ASP A 45 -10.97 -21.68 -22.07
CA ASP A 45 -12.05 -21.09 -22.85
C ASP A 45 -13.25 -22.04 -23.10
N ASP A 46 -13.22 -23.27 -22.54
CA ASP A 46 -14.35 -24.18 -22.61
C ASP A 46 -15.59 -23.57 -21.94
N GLU A 47 -16.73 -23.56 -22.67
CA GLU A 47 -18.02 -23.07 -22.14
C GLU A 47 -18.70 -24.09 -21.21
N SER A 48 -18.35 -25.38 -21.33
CA SER A 48 -18.90 -26.45 -20.50
C SER A 48 -17.80 -27.42 -20.06
N GLY A 49 -17.95 -27.99 -18.86
CA GLY A 49 -17.01 -28.95 -18.30
C GLY A 49 -17.69 -30.21 -17.75
N GLU A 50 -16.90 -31.15 -17.25
CA GLU A 50 -17.40 -32.33 -16.55
C GLU A 50 -17.91 -31.93 -15.16
N ASN A 51 -19.18 -32.21 -14.89
CA ASN A 51 -19.83 -31.93 -13.61
C ASN A 51 -19.72 -33.13 -12.67
N LEU A 52 -19.12 -32.90 -11.49
CA LEU A 52 -19.01 -33.87 -10.42
C LEU A 52 -19.79 -33.39 -9.20
N ALA A 53 -20.86 -34.10 -8.84
CA ALA A 53 -21.69 -33.74 -7.69
C ALA A 53 -20.87 -33.79 -6.40
N MET A 54 -20.97 -32.76 -5.57
CA MET A 54 -20.31 -32.67 -4.26
C MET A 54 -21.23 -33.17 -3.16
N LEU A 55 -20.67 -33.65 -2.07
CA LEU A 55 -21.39 -34.13 -0.89
C LEU A 55 -21.39 -33.03 0.19
N LYS A 56 -22.59 -32.66 0.64
CA LYS A 56 -22.76 -31.70 1.73
C LYS A 56 -22.51 -32.33 3.09
N LYS A 57 -21.57 -31.79 3.85
CA LYS A 57 -21.35 -32.12 5.25
C LYS A 57 -22.34 -31.39 6.17
N SER A 58 -22.51 -31.89 7.41
CA SER A 58 -23.40 -31.27 8.39
C SER A 58 -23.00 -29.85 8.82
N ASN A 59 -21.73 -29.46 8.58
CA ASN A 59 -21.19 -28.13 8.89
C ASN A 59 -21.26 -27.14 7.72
N GLY A 60 -21.99 -27.46 6.65
CA GLY A 60 -22.16 -26.58 5.49
C GLY A 60 -21.01 -26.60 4.47
N VAL A 61 -20.00 -27.43 4.68
CA VAL A 61 -18.92 -27.65 3.71
C VAL A 61 -19.35 -28.71 2.70
N TRP A 62 -19.08 -28.43 1.44
CA TRP A 62 -19.25 -29.37 0.33
C TRP A 62 -17.89 -29.97 -0.05
N GLU A 63 -17.86 -31.27 -0.34
CA GLU A 63 -16.61 -31.98 -0.61
C GLU A 63 -16.78 -32.97 -1.78
N VAL A 64 -15.71 -33.08 -2.60
CA VAL A 64 -15.55 -34.13 -3.61
C VAL A 64 -14.06 -34.46 -3.75
N SER A 65 -13.77 -35.74 -3.96
CA SER A 65 -12.43 -36.24 -4.29
C SER A 65 -12.36 -36.61 -5.76
N VAL A 66 -11.26 -36.21 -6.41
CA VAL A 66 -10.99 -36.52 -7.82
C VAL A 66 -9.65 -37.23 -7.93
N PRO A 67 -9.59 -38.46 -8.50
CA PRO A 67 -8.32 -39.15 -8.75
C PRO A 67 -7.37 -38.33 -9.62
N ASN A 68 -6.08 -38.39 -9.34
CA ASN A 68 -5.07 -37.59 -10.05
C ASN A 68 -5.05 -37.81 -11.58
N ASP A 69 -5.41 -38.99 -12.05
CA ASP A 69 -5.49 -39.34 -13.47
C ASP A 69 -6.73 -38.78 -14.19
N LYS A 70 -7.67 -38.20 -13.45
CA LYS A 70 -8.87 -37.55 -13.96
C LYS A 70 -8.87 -36.03 -13.78
N LEU A 71 -7.79 -35.47 -13.24
CA LEU A 71 -7.67 -34.04 -13.08
C LEU A 71 -7.44 -33.37 -14.42
N THR A 72 -8.18 -32.30 -14.64
CA THR A 72 -7.93 -31.32 -15.70
C THR A 72 -7.10 -30.15 -15.16
N LYS A 73 -6.80 -29.16 -15.98
CA LYS A 73 -6.02 -27.99 -15.56
C LYS A 73 -6.88 -26.91 -14.89
N TYR A 74 -8.15 -26.80 -15.26
CA TYR A 74 -9.02 -25.73 -14.79
C TYR A 74 -10.26 -26.28 -14.11
N TYR A 75 -10.76 -25.53 -13.12
CA TYR A 75 -11.99 -25.88 -12.44
C TYR A 75 -12.78 -24.66 -11.98
N ALA A 76 -14.05 -24.89 -11.71
CA ALA A 76 -14.95 -23.95 -11.04
C ALA A 76 -16.01 -24.73 -10.28
N TYR A 77 -16.90 -24.03 -9.58
CA TYR A 77 -18.08 -24.62 -8.97
C TYR A 77 -19.35 -24.16 -9.72
N SER A 78 -20.36 -25.02 -9.73
CA SER A 78 -21.73 -24.66 -10.07
C SER A 78 -22.57 -24.81 -8.80
N ALA A 79 -23.18 -23.72 -8.34
CA ALA A 79 -24.02 -23.69 -7.15
C ALA A 79 -25.47 -23.39 -7.52
N SER A 80 -26.43 -23.87 -6.72
CA SER A 80 -27.86 -23.67 -6.99
C SER A 80 -28.27 -22.20 -7.04
N SER A 81 -27.61 -21.33 -6.25
CA SER A 81 -27.87 -19.89 -6.23
C SER A 81 -27.27 -19.14 -7.41
N SER A 82 -26.20 -19.65 -8.01
CA SER A 82 -25.53 -19.00 -9.14
C SER A 82 -26.22 -19.27 -10.49
N GLY A 83 -27.19 -20.19 -10.53
CA GLY A 83 -27.91 -20.57 -11.74
C GLY A 83 -26.98 -21.24 -12.77
N GLU A 84 -26.86 -20.66 -13.96
CA GLU A 84 -25.96 -21.16 -15.02
C GLU A 84 -24.53 -20.61 -14.91
N ILE A 85 -24.28 -19.66 -13.99
CA ILE A 85 -22.98 -19.04 -13.82
C ILE A 85 -22.07 -19.97 -13.04
N ILE A 86 -20.91 -20.29 -13.61
CA ILE A 86 -19.86 -20.99 -12.87
C ILE A 86 -19.14 -20.02 -11.93
N THR A 87 -18.79 -20.52 -10.76
CA THR A 87 -18.13 -19.73 -9.71
C THR A 87 -16.73 -20.27 -9.48
N PRO A 88 -15.67 -19.47 -9.68
CA PRO A 88 -14.33 -19.92 -9.30
C PRO A 88 -14.23 -20.16 -7.80
N ASP A 89 -13.20 -20.89 -7.40
CA ASP A 89 -12.97 -21.17 -5.99
C ASP A 89 -12.52 -19.90 -5.23
N PRO A 90 -13.18 -19.49 -4.15
CA PRO A 90 -12.71 -18.38 -3.31
C PRO A 90 -11.29 -18.56 -2.77
N TYR A 91 -10.81 -19.81 -2.69
CA TYR A 91 -9.46 -20.18 -2.27
C TYR A 91 -8.48 -20.39 -3.44
N SER A 92 -8.80 -19.91 -4.64
CA SER A 92 -7.92 -20.02 -5.81
C SER A 92 -6.58 -19.35 -5.56
N GLN A 93 -5.49 -20.10 -5.74
CA GLN A 93 -4.12 -19.61 -5.69
C GLN A 93 -3.60 -19.14 -7.06
N ALA A 94 -4.30 -19.47 -8.12
CA ALA A 94 -4.10 -18.96 -9.46
C ALA A 94 -5.41 -19.01 -10.22
N VAL A 95 -5.62 -18.03 -11.07
CA VAL A 95 -6.83 -17.91 -11.89
C VAL A 95 -6.45 -17.66 -13.34
N VAL A 96 -7.38 -18.02 -14.23
CA VAL A 96 -7.42 -17.58 -15.61
C VAL A 96 -8.71 -16.80 -15.80
N ARG A 97 -8.65 -15.64 -16.44
CA ARG A 97 -9.80 -14.78 -16.67
C ARG A 97 -9.92 -14.32 -18.09
N GLN A 98 -11.13 -13.96 -18.48
CA GLN A 98 -11.38 -13.18 -19.69
C GLN A 98 -11.52 -11.71 -19.32
N ASN A 99 -10.85 -10.82 -20.04
CA ASN A 99 -10.97 -9.39 -19.86
C ASN A 99 -12.37 -8.91 -20.25
N HIS A 100 -13.25 -8.85 -19.26
CA HIS A 100 -14.64 -8.47 -19.37
C HIS A 100 -15.14 -7.90 -18.05
N PHE A 101 -16.10 -6.98 -18.06
CA PHE A 101 -16.58 -6.34 -16.82
C PHE A 101 -17.21 -7.33 -15.81
N LYS A 102 -17.74 -8.47 -16.26
CA LYS A 102 -18.22 -9.55 -15.39
C LYS A 102 -17.11 -10.48 -14.91
N TYR A 103 -15.92 -10.30 -15.44
CA TYR A 103 -14.76 -11.06 -15.02
C TYR A 103 -14.94 -12.59 -15.06
N PRO A 104 -15.36 -13.18 -16.20
CA PRO A 104 -15.46 -14.63 -16.30
C PRO A 104 -14.10 -15.26 -16.01
N SER A 105 -14.06 -16.16 -15.03
CA SER A 105 -12.79 -16.72 -14.56
C SER A 105 -12.94 -18.19 -14.17
N LYS A 106 -11.81 -18.91 -14.17
CA LYS A 106 -11.70 -20.27 -13.65
C LYS A 106 -10.47 -20.37 -12.76
N SER A 107 -10.56 -21.22 -11.77
CA SER A 107 -9.43 -21.59 -10.90
C SER A 107 -8.47 -22.50 -11.65
N ILE A 108 -7.17 -22.36 -11.40
CA ILE A 108 -6.13 -23.22 -11.98
C ILE A 108 -5.68 -24.23 -10.92
N ILE A 109 -5.62 -25.50 -11.31
CA ILE A 109 -4.99 -26.56 -10.51
C ILE A 109 -3.48 -26.49 -10.73
N LEU A 110 -2.79 -25.71 -9.92
CA LEU A 110 -1.33 -25.57 -9.98
C LEU A 110 -0.65 -26.93 -9.75
N PRO A 111 0.49 -27.21 -10.38
CA PRO A 111 1.35 -28.35 -9.99
C PRO A 111 1.79 -28.20 -8.53
N LYS A 112 2.37 -29.27 -7.96
CA LYS A 112 3.00 -29.16 -6.64
C LYS A 112 4.07 -28.07 -6.70
N ASP A 113 4.06 -27.17 -5.73
CA ASP A 113 5.06 -26.10 -5.64
C ASP A 113 6.46 -26.71 -5.43
N ASN A 114 7.39 -26.26 -6.25
CA ASN A 114 8.80 -26.61 -6.21
C ASN A 114 9.69 -25.39 -6.46
N PHE A 115 9.16 -24.19 -6.16
CA PHE A 115 9.90 -22.95 -6.34
C PHE A 115 11.15 -22.94 -5.44
N ASP A 116 12.31 -22.68 -6.05
CA ASP A 116 13.58 -22.61 -5.34
C ASP A 116 13.81 -21.22 -4.76
N TRP A 117 13.60 -21.08 -3.48
CA TRP A 117 13.83 -19.83 -2.74
C TRP A 117 15.33 -19.53 -2.51
N GLN A 118 16.24 -20.44 -2.90
CA GLN A 118 17.70 -20.26 -2.77
C GLN A 118 18.17 -19.92 -1.35
N GLY A 119 17.48 -20.44 -0.35
CA GLY A 119 17.79 -20.18 1.06
C GLY A 119 17.26 -18.85 1.59
N ASP A 120 16.37 -18.21 0.83
CA ASP A 120 15.64 -17.04 1.32
C ASP A 120 14.71 -17.44 2.47
N GLU A 121 14.80 -16.73 3.59
CA GLU A 121 13.94 -16.87 4.75
C GLU A 121 13.27 -15.53 5.03
N VAL A 122 12.04 -15.56 5.53
CA VAL A 122 11.32 -14.35 5.95
C VAL A 122 12.11 -13.68 7.08
N THR A 123 12.77 -12.58 6.80
CA THR A 123 13.56 -11.80 7.75
C THR A 123 13.12 -10.35 7.71
N SER A 124 12.09 -10.02 8.48
CA SER A 124 11.64 -8.64 8.54
C SER A 124 12.63 -7.78 9.33
N ALA A 125 13.01 -6.64 8.79
CA ALA A 125 13.65 -5.58 9.54
C ALA A 125 12.72 -5.13 10.68
N ALA A 126 13.28 -4.62 11.79
CA ALA A 126 12.46 -4.05 12.85
C ALA A 126 11.63 -2.89 12.28
N ILE A 127 10.33 -2.90 12.51
CA ILE A 127 9.41 -1.91 11.91
C ILE A 127 9.86 -0.46 12.18
N GLY A 128 10.41 -0.16 13.36
CA GLY A 128 10.92 1.17 13.71
C GLY A 128 12.09 1.66 12.84
N ASP A 129 12.77 0.75 12.13
CA ASP A 129 13.92 1.06 11.28
C ASP A 129 13.55 1.22 9.79
N LEU A 130 12.28 1.06 9.46
CA LEU A 130 11.86 1.08 8.06
C LEU A 130 11.85 2.50 7.46
N VAL A 131 12.37 2.56 6.25
CA VAL A 131 12.16 3.63 5.28
C VAL A 131 11.42 3.00 4.11
N ILE A 132 10.10 3.14 4.11
CA ILE A 132 9.18 2.45 3.22
C ILE A 132 8.99 3.29 1.95
N LEU A 133 9.09 2.67 0.77
CA LEU A 133 8.56 3.24 -0.46
C LEU A 133 7.17 2.64 -0.69
N GLU A 134 6.13 3.48 -0.68
CA GLU A 134 4.81 3.10 -1.20
C GLU A 134 4.80 3.23 -2.71
N ALA A 135 4.46 2.17 -3.44
CA ALA A 135 4.53 2.17 -4.88
C ALA A 135 3.53 1.24 -5.56
N HIS A 136 3.02 1.69 -6.70
CA HIS A 136 2.28 0.87 -7.64
C HIS A 136 3.25 0.14 -8.58
N LEU A 137 3.18 -1.18 -8.63
CA LEU A 137 4.15 -2.02 -9.34
C LEU A 137 4.35 -1.58 -10.80
N ARG A 138 3.25 -1.36 -11.52
CA ARG A 138 3.27 -1.01 -12.94
C ARG A 138 3.81 0.40 -13.17
N ASP A 139 3.39 1.39 -12.39
CA ASP A 139 3.80 2.79 -12.55
C ASP A 139 5.30 2.98 -12.45
N MET A 140 5.96 2.14 -11.66
CA MET A 140 7.41 2.18 -11.46
C MET A 140 8.21 1.88 -12.72
N THR A 141 7.63 1.16 -13.68
CA THR A 141 8.41 0.66 -14.83
C THR A 141 7.73 0.83 -16.19
N VAL A 142 6.44 1.16 -16.26
CA VAL A 142 5.69 1.18 -17.52
C VAL A 142 6.10 2.31 -18.47
N HIS A 143 6.55 3.45 -17.94
CA HIS A 143 7.05 4.54 -18.78
C HIS A 143 8.39 4.18 -19.43
N SER A 144 8.56 4.52 -20.70
CA SER A 144 9.75 4.16 -21.50
C SER A 144 11.07 4.65 -20.90
N SER A 145 11.07 5.75 -20.13
CA SER A 145 12.25 6.26 -19.44
C SER A 145 12.77 5.36 -18.32
N SER A 146 12.03 4.33 -17.91
CA SER A 146 12.49 3.31 -16.95
C SER A 146 13.66 2.49 -17.54
N GLY A 147 13.62 2.23 -18.84
CA GLY A 147 14.63 1.45 -19.56
C GLY A 147 14.43 -0.07 -19.47
N THR A 148 13.40 -0.56 -18.77
CA THR A 148 13.11 -2.01 -18.69
C THR A 148 12.64 -2.55 -20.04
N GLN A 149 12.94 -3.84 -20.29
CA GLN A 149 12.42 -4.59 -21.45
C GLN A 149 11.04 -5.25 -21.16
N LYS A 150 10.59 -5.23 -19.90
CA LYS A 150 9.35 -5.84 -19.42
C LYS A 150 8.51 -4.83 -18.63
N PRO A 151 8.06 -3.75 -19.27
CA PRO A 151 7.40 -2.65 -18.57
C PRO A 151 6.12 -3.10 -17.86
N GLY A 152 5.93 -2.64 -16.63
CA GLY A 152 4.73 -2.84 -15.84
C GLY A 152 4.52 -4.26 -15.31
N THR A 153 5.55 -5.12 -15.31
CA THR A 153 5.44 -6.52 -14.87
C THR A 153 6.29 -6.81 -13.62
N TYR A 154 5.98 -7.94 -12.90
CA TYR A 154 6.80 -8.44 -11.81
C TYR A 154 8.27 -8.58 -12.20
N GLN A 155 8.54 -9.17 -13.37
CA GLN A 155 9.89 -9.37 -13.87
C GLN A 155 10.56 -8.04 -14.24
N GLY A 156 9.81 -7.10 -14.82
CA GLY A 156 10.32 -5.78 -15.15
C GLY A 156 10.69 -4.95 -13.93
N PHE A 157 10.00 -5.16 -12.80
CA PHE A 157 10.29 -4.45 -11.54
C PHE A 157 11.70 -4.78 -11.01
N VAL A 158 12.17 -6.01 -11.19
CA VAL A 158 13.49 -6.48 -10.69
C VAL A 158 14.54 -6.64 -11.77
N GLU A 159 14.27 -6.21 -13.01
CA GLU A 159 15.25 -6.23 -14.09
C GLU A 159 16.45 -5.34 -13.75
N ALA A 160 17.65 -5.82 -14.04
CA ALA A 160 18.89 -5.08 -13.77
C ALA A 160 19.07 -3.90 -14.75
N ASP A 161 19.90 -2.94 -14.35
CA ASP A 161 20.35 -1.81 -15.20
C ASP A 161 19.21 -0.90 -15.70
N GLN A 162 18.11 -0.81 -14.96
CA GLN A 162 17.02 0.12 -15.21
C GLN A 162 17.05 1.31 -14.24
N ARG A 163 16.23 2.35 -14.49
CA ARG A 163 16.11 3.54 -13.63
C ARG A 163 14.99 3.41 -12.58
N GLY A 164 14.00 2.55 -12.86
CA GLY A 164 12.84 2.28 -11.99
C GLY A 164 13.00 1.05 -11.11
N GLY A 165 11.88 0.57 -10.57
CA GLY A 165 11.81 -0.68 -9.81
C GLY A 165 12.86 -0.78 -8.69
N ILE A 166 13.43 -1.97 -8.54
CA ILE A 166 14.42 -2.29 -7.51
C ILE A 166 15.66 -1.40 -7.55
N SER A 167 16.07 -0.93 -8.73
CA SER A 167 17.24 -0.05 -8.89
C SER A 167 17.02 1.29 -8.21
N HIS A 168 15.79 1.82 -8.24
CA HIS A 168 15.45 3.06 -7.53
C HIS A 168 15.48 2.88 -6.01
N LEU A 169 14.94 1.77 -5.48
CA LEU A 169 14.97 1.51 -4.04
C LEU A 169 16.42 1.48 -3.52
N LYS A 170 17.30 0.80 -4.25
CA LYS A 170 18.74 0.71 -3.91
C LYS A 170 19.44 2.06 -3.99
N ASP A 171 19.20 2.84 -5.04
CA ASP A 171 19.77 4.17 -5.23
C ASP A 171 19.40 5.12 -4.08
N MET A 172 18.14 5.07 -3.62
CA MET A 172 17.65 5.92 -2.54
C MET A 172 17.95 5.39 -1.14
N GLY A 173 18.31 4.11 -1.00
CA GLY A 173 18.58 3.46 0.28
C GLY A 173 17.32 3.09 1.06
N TYR A 174 16.20 2.89 0.38
CA TYR A 174 14.96 2.36 0.98
C TYR A 174 15.14 0.89 1.34
N ASN A 175 14.66 0.48 2.51
CA ASN A 175 14.80 -0.88 3.03
C ASN A 175 13.48 -1.64 3.13
N ALA A 176 12.38 -1.03 2.70
CA ALA A 176 11.09 -1.69 2.55
C ALA A 176 10.32 -1.10 1.36
N ILE A 177 9.47 -1.92 0.77
CA ILE A 177 8.48 -1.49 -0.21
C ILE A 177 7.10 -1.92 0.25
N GLU A 178 6.14 -1.00 0.17
CA GLU A 178 4.71 -1.24 0.32
C GLU A 178 4.09 -1.16 -1.06
N PHE A 179 3.71 -2.31 -1.62
CA PHE A 179 3.05 -2.35 -2.91
C PHE A 179 1.56 -2.08 -2.75
N LEU A 180 1.01 -1.19 -3.58
CA LEU A 180 -0.43 -1.15 -3.82
C LEU A 180 -0.92 -2.55 -4.20
N PRO A 181 -2.22 -2.87 -4.08
CA PRO A 181 -2.70 -4.25 -4.11
C PRO A 181 -2.13 -5.12 -5.22
N LEU A 182 -1.58 -6.28 -4.83
CA LEU A 182 -1.08 -7.33 -5.73
C LEU A 182 -1.93 -8.61 -5.65
N GLN A 183 -2.98 -8.64 -4.83
CA GLN A 183 -4.01 -9.67 -4.89
C GLN A 183 -4.82 -9.49 -6.17
N GLU A 184 -5.20 -10.56 -6.82
CA GLU A 184 -5.96 -10.53 -8.07
C GLU A 184 -7.22 -9.69 -7.94
N PHE A 185 -7.36 -8.67 -8.78
CA PHE A 185 -8.45 -7.71 -8.75
C PHE A 185 -9.18 -7.62 -10.09
N GLY A 186 -10.43 -7.19 -10.06
CA GLY A 186 -11.27 -6.99 -11.23
C GLY A 186 -11.29 -5.55 -11.74
N ASN A 187 -12.04 -5.33 -12.80
CA ASN A 187 -12.48 -4.03 -13.31
C ASN A 187 -11.39 -3.19 -13.99
N ILE A 188 -10.21 -3.76 -14.28
CA ILE A 188 -9.13 -3.02 -14.94
C ILE A 188 -9.38 -2.79 -16.43
N GLU A 189 -10.05 -3.74 -17.07
CA GLU A 189 -10.34 -3.76 -18.52
C GLU A 189 -11.67 -3.11 -18.89
N ILE A 190 -12.32 -2.45 -17.92
CA ILE A 190 -13.65 -1.90 -18.11
C ILE A 190 -13.61 -0.71 -19.08
N ASP A 191 -14.35 -0.83 -20.18
CA ASP A 191 -14.57 0.24 -21.15
C ASP A 191 -15.92 0.93 -20.88
N TYR A 192 -15.92 1.88 -19.97
CA TYR A 192 -17.10 2.66 -19.61
C TYR A 192 -17.63 3.55 -20.73
N LYS A 193 -16.85 3.79 -21.78
CA LYS A 193 -17.25 4.58 -22.93
C LYS A 193 -18.14 3.80 -23.91
N ASN A 194 -18.19 2.49 -23.79
CA ASN A 194 -18.95 1.66 -24.68
C ASN A 194 -20.36 1.45 -24.15
N SER A 195 -21.34 2.18 -24.71
CA SER A 195 -22.75 2.10 -24.36
C SER A 195 -23.39 0.71 -24.60
N GLU A 196 -22.75 -0.16 -25.37
CA GLU A 196 -23.20 -1.54 -25.56
C GLU A 196 -22.90 -2.43 -24.36
N LEU A 197 -22.04 -1.99 -23.43
CA LEU A 197 -21.69 -2.69 -22.19
C LEU A 197 -22.65 -2.38 -21.04
N SER A 198 -23.91 -2.16 -21.26
CA SER A 198 -24.90 -1.84 -20.23
C SER A 198 -24.29 -1.08 -19.05
N THR A 199 -24.40 0.19 -19.03
CA THR A 199 -23.85 1.16 -18.10
C THR A 199 -24.21 0.83 -16.65
N TRP A 200 -23.30 0.23 -15.94
CA TRP A 200 -23.33 0.14 -14.50
C TRP A 200 -22.52 1.26 -13.85
N ASN A 201 -21.80 2.06 -14.63
CA ASN A 201 -21.15 3.29 -14.18
C ASN A 201 -21.36 4.41 -15.21
N ASP A 202 -22.34 5.27 -14.98
CA ASP A 202 -22.68 6.43 -15.83
C ASP A 202 -22.12 7.76 -15.26
N TRP A 203 -21.55 7.74 -14.05
CA TRP A 203 -21.00 8.93 -13.39
C TRP A 203 -19.54 9.20 -13.74
N ASN A 204 -18.76 8.16 -14.07
CA ASN A 204 -17.39 8.30 -14.57
C ASN A 204 -17.11 7.29 -15.70
N PRO A 205 -17.26 7.70 -16.98
CA PRO A 205 -17.07 6.81 -18.11
C PRO A 205 -15.60 6.42 -18.38
N TYR A 206 -14.65 6.91 -17.57
CA TYR A 206 -13.21 6.65 -17.68
C TYR A 206 -12.68 5.83 -16.53
N GLU A 207 -13.54 5.43 -15.63
CA GLU A 207 -13.15 4.68 -14.46
C GLU A 207 -12.61 3.30 -14.85
N ALA A 208 -11.40 3.03 -14.41
CA ALA A 208 -10.78 1.72 -14.39
C ALA A 208 -10.27 1.47 -12.97
N ASN A 209 -9.97 0.25 -12.62
CA ASN A 209 -9.36 -0.04 -11.32
C ASN A 209 -7.83 -0.04 -11.45
N HIS A 210 -7.21 1.15 -11.67
CA HIS A 210 -5.78 1.23 -11.92
C HIS A 210 -4.94 0.87 -10.69
N TRP A 211 -5.35 1.32 -9.50
CA TRP A 211 -4.59 1.04 -8.27
C TRP A 211 -4.77 -0.36 -7.69
N GLY A 212 -5.84 -1.08 -8.09
CA GLY A 212 -6.05 -2.47 -7.68
C GLY A 212 -6.92 -2.69 -6.45
N TYR A 213 -7.57 -1.68 -5.88
CA TYR A 213 -8.37 -1.82 -4.64
C TYR A 213 -9.71 -2.55 -4.80
N MET A 214 -10.01 -3.14 -5.95
CA MET A 214 -11.21 -3.96 -6.20
C MET A 214 -10.85 -5.45 -6.27
N THR A 215 -10.47 -6.04 -5.14
CA THR A 215 -9.98 -7.42 -5.03
C THR A 215 -11.08 -8.44 -5.37
N SER A 216 -10.74 -9.40 -6.22
CA SER A 216 -11.61 -10.53 -6.59
C SER A 216 -11.18 -11.84 -5.92
N PHE A 217 -9.87 -12.06 -5.71
CA PHE A 217 -9.32 -13.28 -5.11
C PHE A 217 -8.25 -12.96 -4.07
N PHE A 218 -8.44 -13.45 -2.84
CA PHE A 218 -7.55 -13.18 -1.73
C PHE A 218 -6.23 -13.97 -1.74
N PHE A 219 -6.16 -15.07 -2.52
CA PHE A 219 -5.03 -16.01 -2.51
C PHE A 219 -4.21 -16.01 -3.80
N ALA A 220 -4.67 -15.37 -4.86
CA ALA A 220 -4.02 -15.34 -6.16
C ALA A 220 -3.30 -14.01 -6.39
N PRO A 221 -2.10 -14.01 -6.99
CA PRO A 221 -1.43 -12.80 -7.43
C PRO A 221 -2.09 -12.23 -8.68
N GLU A 222 -2.03 -10.90 -8.82
CA GLU A 222 -2.59 -10.19 -9.97
C GLU A 222 -1.92 -10.64 -11.28
N ILE A 223 -2.71 -11.21 -12.17
CA ILE A 223 -2.23 -11.74 -13.45
C ILE A 223 -1.92 -10.66 -14.49
N TYR A 224 -2.48 -9.46 -14.34
CA TYR A 224 -2.18 -8.33 -15.20
C TYR A 224 -0.71 -7.87 -15.11
N TYR A 225 -0.07 -8.11 -13.96
CA TYR A 225 1.36 -7.84 -13.76
C TYR A 225 2.27 -9.01 -14.16
N GLY A 226 1.69 -10.13 -14.59
CA GLY A 226 2.44 -11.24 -15.18
C GLY A 226 2.98 -10.91 -16.57
N SER A 227 3.93 -11.72 -17.07
CA SER A 227 4.56 -11.53 -18.37
C SER A 227 3.60 -11.75 -19.56
N ASP A 228 2.46 -12.36 -19.32
CA ASP A 228 1.36 -12.58 -20.28
C ASP A 228 0.12 -11.71 -19.97
N GLY A 229 0.25 -10.76 -19.06
CA GLY A 229 -0.81 -9.83 -18.67
C GLY A 229 -1.10 -8.80 -19.77
N VAL A 230 -2.36 -8.73 -20.21
CA VAL A 230 -2.87 -7.71 -21.13
C VAL A 230 -4.24 -7.26 -20.68
N LYS A 231 -4.68 -6.06 -21.09
CA LYS A 231 -6.04 -5.57 -20.80
C LYS A 231 -6.95 -5.48 -22.05
N ASP A 232 -6.54 -6.12 -23.13
CA ASP A 232 -7.35 -6.15 -24.36
C ASP A 232 -8.66 -6.88 -24.08
N ARG A 233 -9.76 -6.21 -24.38
CA ARG A 233 -11.11 -6.70 -24.11
C ARG A 233 -11.39 -8.05 -24.79
N GLY A 234 -12.00 -8.97 -24.06
CA GLY A 234 -12.38 -10.30 -24.52
C GLY A 234 -11.22 -11.30 -24.60
N VAL A 235 -9.98 -10.86 -24.33
CA VAL A 235 -8.81 -11.73 -24.32
C VAL A 235 -8.74 -12.51 -22.99
N TRP A 236 -8.42 -13.81 -23.06
CA TRP A 236 -8.12 -14.62 -21.91
C TRP A 236 -6.66 -14.43 -21.48
N VAL A 237 -6.44 -14.22 -20.18
CA VAL A 237 -5.13 -13.98 -19.57
C VAL A 237 -4.88 -14.91 -18.39
N GLY A 238 -3.61 -15.14 -18.05
CA GLY A 238 -3.20 -15.96 -16.92
C GLY A 238 -3.30 -17.47 -17.13
N GLN A 239 -3.42 -17.97 -18.40
CA GLN A 239 -3.70 -19.39 -18.72
C GLN A 239 -2.70 -20.37 -18.09
N GLU A 240 -1.43 -19.96 -17.89
CA GLU A 240 -0.38 -20.81 -17.36
C GLU A 240 -0.09 -20.60 -15.86
N GLY A 241 -0.77 -19.64 -15.21
CA GLY A 241 -0.53 -19.28 -13.81
C GLY A 241 0.88 -18.70 -13.58
N ARG A 242 1.48 -18.04 -14.58
CA ARG A 242 2.88 -17.52 -14.52
C ARG A 242 3.09 -16.51 -13.44
N ALA A 243 2.11 -15.66 -13.16
CA ALA A 243 2.17 -14.62 -12.16
C ALA A 243 2.61 -15.17 -10.79
N VAL A 244 2.24 -16.41 -10.45
CA VAL A 244 2.64 -17.06 -9.18
C VAL A 244 4.16 -17.13 -9.03
N ASN A 245 4.86 -17.69 -10.01
CA ASN A 245 6.32 -17.80 -9.93
C ASN A 245 7.02 -16.46 -10.17
N GLU A 246 6.49 -15.61 -11.04
CA GLU A 246 7.07 -14.30 -11.35
C GLU A 246 7.01 -13.38 -10.12
N MET A 247 5.93 -13.40 -9.35
CA MET A 247 5.85 -12.68 -8.08
C MET A 247 6.81 -13.25 -7.03
N LYS A 248 6.94 -14.58 -6.90
CA LYS A 248 7.93 -15.22 -6.02
C LYS A 248 9.36 -14.81 -6.40
N GLU A 249 9.68 -14.77 -7.69
CA GLU A 249 10.98 -14.28 -8.19
C GLU A 249 11.23 -12.82 -7.83
N MET A 250 10.22 -11.98 -7.92
CA MET A 250 10.30 -10.57 -7.53
C MET A 250 10.60 -10.43 -6.04
N VAL A 251 9.84 -11.10 -5.17
CA VAL A 251 10.05 -11.05 -3.72
C VAL A 251 11.45 -11.53 -3.35
N ARG A 252 11.87 -12.69 -3.87
CA ARG A 252 13.22 -13.23 -3.66
C ARG A 252 14.31 -12.24 -4.10
N ALA A 253 14.12 -11.52 -5.21
CA ALA A 253 15.08 -10.53 -5.67
C ALA A 253 15.16 -9.31 -4.75
N LEU A 254 14.02 -8.85 -4.20
CA LEU A 254 13.96 -7.76 -3.22
C LEU A 254 14.65 -8.16 -1.91
N HIS A 255 14.38 -9.35 -1.39
CA HIS A 255 15.01 -9.88 -0.17
C HIS A 255 16.53 -10.00 -0.32
N LYS A 256 17.02 -10.43 -1.49
CA LYS A 256 18.46 -10.49 -1.78
C LYS A 256 19.16 -9.14 -1.63
N GLU A 257 18.45 -8.04 -1.84
CA GLU A 257 18.95 -6.67 -1.64
C GLU A 257 18.63 -6.12 -0.24
N GLY A 258 18.07 -6.94 0.66
CA GLY A 258 17.71 -6.55 2.03
C GLY A 258 16.48 -5.65 2.10
N ILE A 259 15.58 -5.73 1.12
CA ILE A 259 14.35 -4.93 1.04
C ILE A 259 13.17 -5.79 1.47
N SER A 260 12.52 -5.41 2.57
CA SER A 260 11.29 -6.06 3.04
C SER A 260 10.11 -5.74 2.13
N VAL A 261 9.21 -6.72 1.94
CA VAL A 261 8.03 -6.60 1.08
C VAL A 261 6.76 -6.55 1.91
N ILE A 262 6.02 -5.46 1.79
CA ILE A 262 4.73 -5.22 2.43
C ILE A 262 3.66 -5.23 1.33
N LEU A 263 2.59 -6.00 1.53
CA LEU A 263 1.44 -5.97 0.63
C LEU A 263 0.33 -5.09 1.21
N ASP A 264 -0.20 -4.22 0.38
CA ASP A 264 -1.48 -3.58 0.65
C ASP A 264 -2.60 -4.58 0.36
N VAL A 265 -3.44 -4.86 1.36
CA VAL A 265 -4.50 -5.87 1.31
C VAL A 265 -5.86 -5.26 1.61
N VAL A 266 -6.85 -5.66 0.81
CA VAL A 266 -8.21 -5.14 0.88
C VAL A 266 -9.14 -6.24 1.35
N TYR A 267 -9.57 -6.19 2.62
CA TYR A 267 -10.53 -7.14 3.20
C TYR A 267 -11.82 -6.47 3.70
N ASN A 268 -11.92 -5.16 3.57
CA ASN A 268 -13.10 -4.41 3.99
C ASN A 268 -14.22 -4.40 2.94
N HIS A 269 -13.88 -4.63 1.67
CA HIS A 269 -14.79 -4.77 0.52
C HIS A 269 -14.15 -5.67 -0.56
N VAL A 270 -14.88 -5.95 -1.62
CA VAL A 270 -14.40 -6.69 -2.80
C VAL A 270 -14.87 -5.99 -4.07
N SER A 271 -14.39 -6.46 -5.23
CA SER A 271 -14.80 -5.97 -6.55
C SER A 271 -16.34 -5.95 -6.71
N GLN A 272 -16.86 -4.94 -7.42
CA GLN A 272 -18.32 -4.71 -7.44
C GLN A 272 -19.01 -5.06 -8.76
N TYR A 273 -18.33 -4.97 -9.88
CA TYR A 273 -18.94 -5.14 -11.21
C TYR A 273 -18.72 -6.52 -11.83
N ASP A 274 -18.00 -7.39 -11.18
CA ASP A 274 -17.70 -8.75 -11.61
C ASP A 274 -18.65 -9.81 -11.01
N ASP A 275 -18.56 -11.02 -11.54
CA ASP A 275 -19.18 -12.19 -10.95
C ASP A 275 -18.29 -12.75 -9.82
N ASN A 276 -18.12 -11.97 -8.75
CA ASN A 276 -17.26 -12.28 -7.62
C ASN A 276 -17.72 -13.55 -6.90
N PRO A 277 -16.84 -14.51 -6.57
CA PRO A 277 -17.20 -15.79 -5.98
C PRO A 277 -17.91 -15.66 -4.63
N PHE A 278 -17.58 -14.68 -3.82
CA PHE A 278 -18.24 -14.46 -2.52
C PHE A 278 -19.70 -14.05 -2.67
N LYS A 279 -20.00 -13.27 -3.73
CA LYS A 279 -21.37 -12.83 -4.06
C LYS A 279 -22.21 -13.98 -4.60
N LEU A 280 -21.61 -14.83 -5.43
CA LEU A 280 -22.30 -15.94 -6.12
C LEU A 280 -22.56 -17.12 -5.19
N ILE A 281 -21.65 -17.40 -4.24
CA ILE A 281 -21.75 -18.59 -3.37
C ILE A 281 -22.57 -18.31 -2.11
N ASN A 282 -22.38 -17.16 -1.46
CA ASN A 282 -23.00 -16.92 -0.17
C ASN A 282 -23.07 -15.44 0.21
N LYS A 283 -23.77 -14.64 -0.59
CA LYS A 283 -23.94 -13.19 -0.40
C LYS A 283 -24.27 -12.82 1.04
N ASP A 284 -25.29 -13.46 1.61
CA ASP A 284 -25.81 -13.13 2.94
C ASP A 284 -24.81 -13.41 4.07
N TYR A 285 -23.87 -14.31 3.82
CA TYR A 285 -22.85 -14.66 4.79
C TYR A 285 -21.65 -13.71 4.77
N TYR A 286 -21.14 -13.38 3.57
CA TYR A 286 -19.90 -12.65 3.40
C TYR A 286 -20.06 -11.14 3.39
N PHE A 287 -21.28 -10.62 3.23
CA PHE A 287 -21.49 -9.17 3.11
C PHE A 287 -22.42 -8.62 4.18
N ARG A 288 -22.21 -7.35 4.53
CA ARG A 288 -23.13 -6.55 5.32
C ARG A 288 -24.24 -6.08 4.40
N LEU A 289 -25.48 -6.44 4.73
CA LEU A 289 -26.67 -6.13 3.93
C LEU A 289 -27.66 -5.31 4.76
N ASP A 290 -28.49 -4.53 4.08
CA ASP A 290 -29.64 -3.87 4.67
C ASP A 290 -30.84 -4.81 4.82
N GLU A 291 -31.97 -4.30 5.33
CA GLU A 291 -33.23 -5.07 5.52
C GLU A 291 -33.83 -5.54 4.18
N ALA A 292 -33.53 -4.92 3.06
CA ALA A 292 -33.97 -5.32 1.73
C ALA A 292 -33.03 -6.34 1.07
N GLY A 293 -31.89 -6.67 1.70
CA GLY A 293 -30.88 -7.57 1.16
C GLY A 293 -29.92 -6.89 0.17
N GLU A 294 -29.88 -5.55 0.16
CA GLU A 294 -28.94 -4.78 -0.66
C GLU A 294 -27.62 -4.57 0.10
N TYR A 295 -26.50 -4.42 -0.64
CA TYR A 295 -25.19 -4.23 -0.03
C TYR A 295 -25.12 -2.92 0.73
N LEU A 296 -24.65 -2.96 1.98
CA LEU A 296 -24.15 -1.76 2.65
C LEU A 296 -22.81 -1.36 2.02
N SER A 297 -22.55 -0.06 1.96
CA SER A 297 -21.34 0.52 1.35
C SER A 297 -20.77 1.65 2.22
N HIS A 298 -20.46 1.34 3.48
CA HIS A 298 -19.78 2.28 4.36
C HIS A 298 -18.32 2.50 3.95
N SER A 299 -17.73 1.54 3.23
CA SER A 299 -16.43 1.69 2.56
C SER A 299 -16.43 2.75 1.47
N GLY A 300 -17.60 3.07 0.89
CA GLY A 300 -17.71 3.86 -0.32
C GLY A 300 -17.45 3.08 -1.62
N CYS A 301 -17.19 1.76 -1.52
CA CYS A 301 -16.77 0.91 -2.65
C CYS A 301 -17.86 -0.06 -3.14
N GLY A 302 -19.12 0.20 -2.83
CA GLY A 302 -20.28 -0.53 -3.34
C GLY A 302 -20.67 -1.80 -2.57
N ASN A 303 -19.85 -2.26 -1.65
CA ASN A 303 -20.14 -3.37 -0.75
C ASN A 303 -19.22 -3.34 0.47
N ASP A 304 -19.69 -3.92 1.59
CA ASP A 304 -18.90 -4.08 2.81
C ASP A 304 -18.75 -5.56 3.13
N PHE A 305 -17.52 -6.07 3.19
CA PHE A 305 -17.23 -7.45 3.56
C PHE A 305 -17.42 -7.65 5.08
N LYS A 306 -18.08 -8.75 5.47
CA LYS A 306 -18.47 -9.03 6.86
C LYS A 306 -17.36 -9.78 7.59
N THR A 307 -16.35 -9.05 8.06
CA THR A 307 -15.13 -9.60 8.68
C THR A 307 -15.40 -10.31 10.00
N GLU A 308 -16.46 -9.92 10.72
CA GLU A 308 -16.88 -10.47 12.00
C GLU A 308 -17.39 -11.91 11.95
N ASN A 309 -17.74 -12.44 10.78
CA ASN A 309 -18.17 -13.83 10.63
C ASN A 309 -16.98 -14.79 10.72
N THR A 310 -17.18 -15.93 11.38
CA THR A 310 -16.13 -16.92 11.67
C THR A 310 -15.39 -17.39 10.42
N MET A 311 -16.12 -17.73 9.34
CA MET A 311 -15.49 -18.22 8.11
C MET A 311 -14.90 -17.10 7.26
N SER A 312 -15.41 -15.86 7.35
CA SER A 312 -14.77 -14.68 6.77
C SER A 312 -13.42 -14.40 7.44
N ARG A 313 -13.40 -14.38 8.77
CA ARG A 313 -12.18 -14.23 9.57
C ARG A 313 -11.16 -15.32 9.28
N LYS A 314 -11.61 -16.60 9.24
CA LYS A 314 -10.76 -17.73 8.85
C LYS A 314 -10.12 -17.50 7.50
N MET A 315 -10.89 -17.11 6.49
CA MET A 315 -10.39 -16.87 5.13
C MET A 315 -9.36 -15.76 5.08
N ILE A 316 -9.59 -14.64 5.78
CA ILE A 316 -8.63 -13.53 5.88
C ILE A 316 -7.31 -14.04 6.49
N ILE A 317 -7.38 -14.77 7.61
CA ILE A 317 -6.19 -15.31 8.27
C ILE A 317 -5.44 -16.30 7.36
N GLU A 318 -6.15 -17.23 6.73
CA GLU A 318 -5.55 -18.22 5.83
C GLU A 318 -4.93 -17.57 4.60
N SER A 319 -5.52 -16.49 4.09
CA SER A 319 -4.94 -15.69 3.01
C SER A 319 -3.63 -15.03 3.44
N LEU A 320 -3.58 -14.37 4.59
CA LEU A 320 -2.35 -13.77 5.10
C LEU A 320 -1.25 -14.82 5.33
N LEU A 321 -1.59 -15.95 5.95
CA LEU A 321 -0.65 -17.05 6.14
C LEU A 321 -0.17 -17.66 4.82
N HIS A 322 -1.02 -17.71 3.79
CA HIS A 322 -0.62 -18.11 2.44
C HIS A 322 0.42 -17.16 1.86
N TRP A 323 0.20 -15.84 1.92
CA TRP A 323 1.17 -14.85 1.46
C TRP A 323 2.50 -14.92 2.21
N MET A 324 2.47 -15.16 3.53
CA MET A 324 3.68 -15.35 4.34
C MET A 324 4.44 -16.63 3.98
N ASN A 325 3.74 -17.75 3.83
CA ASN A 325 4.39 -19.05 3.66
C ASN A 325 4.80 -19.35 2.22
N GLU A 326 3.99 -18.91 1.24
CA GLU A 326 4.21 -19.21 -0.18
C GLU A 326 4.98 -18.12 -0.91
N TYR A 327 4.86 -16.86 -0.47
CA TYR A 327 5.50 -15.72 -1.12
C TYR A 327 6.52 -15.01 -0.23
N HIS A 328 6.74 -15.48 0.99
CA HIS A 328 7.66 -14.87 1.96
C HIS A 328 7.40 -13.38 2.23
N ILE A 329 6.14 -12.97 2.24
CA ILE A 329 5.78 -11.57 2.51
C ILE A 329 6.11 -11.20 3.96
N ASP A 330 6.78 -10.06 4.15
CA ASP A 330 7.26 -9.54 5.44
C ASP A 330 6.23 -8.73 6.20
N GLY A 331 5.20 -8.25 5.53
CA GLY A 331 4.18 -7.43 6.18
C GLY A 331 2.96 -7.14 5.33
N PHE A 332 1.98 -6.54 5.99
CA PHE A 332 0.71 -6.15 5.38
C PHE A 332 0.31 -4.75 5.80
N ARG A 333 -0.18 -3.96 4.85
CA ARG A 333 -0.96 -2.75 5.12
C ARG A 333 -2.42 -3.06 4.83
N PHE A 334 -3.30 -2.77 5.75
CA PHE A 334 -4.74 -3.04 5.64
C PHE A 334 -5.48 -1.77 5.26
N ASP A 335 -6.09 -1.80 4.09
CA ASP A 335 -6.98 -0.76 3.60
C ASP A 335 -8.19 -0.59 4.52
N LEU A 336 -8.60 0.67 4.80
CA LEU A 336 -9.73 1.05 5.66
C LEU A 336 -9.84 0.17 6.93
N ALA A 337 -8.75 0.03 7.69
CA ALA A 337 -8.65 -0.91 8.81
C ALA A 337 -9.68 -0.65 9.92
N ALA A 338 -10.27 0.56 10.00
CA ALA A 338 -11.35 0.83 10.94
C ALA A 338 -12.66 0.07 10.62
N MET A 339 -12.77 -0.53 9.44
CA MET A 339 -13.91 -1.38 9.06
C MET A 339 -13.74 -2.85 9.43
N ILE A 340 -12.53 -3.27 9.85
CA ILE A 340 -12.23 -4.62 10.32
C ILE A 340 -12.52 -4.67 11.82
N ASP A 341 -13.32 -5.62 12.25
CA ASP A 341 -13.66 -5.78 13.66
C ASP A 341 -12.43 -6.16 14.52
N LEU A 342 -12.40 -5.71 15.77
CA LEU A 342 -11.23 -5.88 16.66
C LEU A 342 -10.95 -7.35 17.02
N GLU A 343 -11.95 -8.22 16.96
CA GLU A 343 -11.73 -9.66 17.18
C GLU A 343 -10.94 -10.25 16.00
N THR A 344 -11.26 -9.82 14.78
CA THR A 344 -10.49 -10.18 13.57
C THR A 344 -9.08 -9.59 13.61
N VAL A 345 -8.91 -8.32 14.01
CA VAL A 345 -7.58 -7.70 14.23
C VAL A 345 -6.73 -8.53 15.20
N ASN A 346 -7.30 -8.93 16.34
CA ASN A 346 -6.60 -9.76 17.32
C ASN A 346 -6.23 -11.14 16.75
N ALA A 347 -7.13 -11.77 16.03
CA ALA A 347 -6.92 -13.10 15.46
C ALA A 347 -5.83 -13.07 14.36
N ILE A 348 -5.79 -12.03 13.53
CA ILE A 348 -4.73 -11.77 12.55
C ILE A 348 -3.39 -11.64 13.28
N THR A 349 -3.32 -10.78 14.29
CA THR A 349 -2.07 -10.57 15.06
C THR A 349 -1.55 -11.89 15.63
N ALA A 350 -2.41 -12.66 16.30
CA ALA A 350 -2.04 -13.92 16.92
C ALA A 350 -1.54 -14.95 15.89
N ALA A 351 -2.24 -15.09 14.76
CA ALA A 351 -1.90 -16.07 13.74
C ALA A 351 -0.61 -15.72 12.99
N THR A 352 -0.44 -14.48 12.58
CA THR A 352 0.72 -14.03 11.81
C THR A 352 1.99 -13.99 12.67
N GLN A 353 1.91 -13.52 13.93
CA GLN A 353 3.04 -13.52 14.87
C GLN A 353 3.45 -14.91 15.31
N ALA A 354 2.56 -15.91 15.27
CA ALA A 354 2.94 -17.31 15.50
C ALA A 354 3.88 -17.86 14.42
N VAL A 355 3.81 -17.34 13.19
CA VAL A 355 4.71 -17.68 12.08
C VAL A 355 5.95 -16.80 12.09
N ASN A 356 5.77 -15.48 12.16
CA ASN A 356 6.86 -14.51 12.22
C ASN A 356 6.58 -13.47 13.32
N PRO A 357 7.28 -13.55 14.47
CA PRO A 357 7.09 -12.58 15.57
C PRO A 357 7.37 -11.12 15.19
N ASN A 358 8.11 -10.89 14.10
CA ASN A 358 8.47 -9.57 13.61
C ASN A 358 7.64 -9.13 12.40
N ILE A 359 6.54 -9.82 12.11
CA ILE A 359 5.65 -9.45 11.00
C ILE A 359 5.24 -7.97 11.09
N ILE A 360 5.30 -7.27 9.97
CA ILE A 360 4.91 -5.87 9.88
C ILE A 360 3.39 -5.81 9.66
N LEU A 361 2.65 -5.20 10.59
CA LEU A 361 1.21 -4.99 10.49
C LEU A 361 0.93 -3.48 10.58
N ILE A 362 0.42 -2.92 9.48
CA ILE A 362 0.10 -1.49 9.34
C ILE A 362 -1.39 -1.38 9.00
N GLY A 363 -2.12 -0.53 9.70
CA GLY A 363 -3.51 -0.23 9.36
C GLY A 363 -3.66 1.20 8.85
N GLU A 364 -4.48 1.36 7.84
CA GLU A 364 -5.07 2.65 7.53
C GLU A 364 -6.16 2.94 8.58
N PRO A 365 -5.99 3.93 9.48
CA PRO A 365 -6.76 3.97 10.71
C PRO A 365 -8.16 4.56 10.58
N TRP A 366 -8.71 4.66 9.39
CA TRP A 366 -10.06 5.16 9.12
C TRP A 366 -10.87 4.20 8.25
N GLY A 367 -12.13 4.57 7.95
CA GLY A 367 -13.08 3.83 7.13
C GLY A 367 -14.46 3.74 7.79
N GLY A 368 -15.54 3.77 7.00
CA GLY A 368 -16.90 3.64 7.47
C GLY A 368 -17.34 4.69 8.52
N GLY A 369 -16.67 5.87 8.54
CA GLY A 369 -16.88 6.88 9.57
C GLY A 369 -16.12 6.63 10.88
N GLY A 370 -15.37 5.52 10.98
CA GLY A 370 -14.49 5.22 12.11
C GLY A 370 -13.10 5.83 12.00
N TYR A 371 -12.42 6.01 13.14
CA TYR A 371 -11.01 6.39 13.25
C TYR A 371 -10.41 5.73 14.48
N ASN A 372 -9.51 4.77 14.31
CA ASN A 372 -9.09 3.85 15.37
C ASN A 372 -7.57 3.60 15.52
N PRO A 373 -6.68 4.59 15.32
CA PRO A 373 -5.23 4.36 15.40
C PRO A 373 -4.80 3.88 16.81
N ARG A 374 -5.53 4.30 17.85
CA ARG A 374 -5.24 3.91 19.22
C ARG A 374 -5.60 2.44 19.48
N GLU A 375 -6.75 2.00 19.00
CA GLU A 375 -7.20 0.61 19.10
C GLU A 375 -6.24 -0.31 18.33
N LEU A 376 -5.84 0.06 17.13
CA LEU A 376 -4.83 -0.68 16.36
C LEU A 376 -3.51 -0.79 17.12
N ALA A 377 -3.03 0.32 17.69
CA ALA A 377 -1.81 0.34 18.51
C ALA A 377 -1.95 -0.52 19.78
N ASP A 378 -3.13 -0.57 20.40
CA ASP A 378 -3.42 -1.41 21.55
C ASP A 378 -3.35 -2.90 21.23
N HIS A 379 -3.59 -3.28 19.98
CA HIS A 379 -3.49 -4.64 19.44
C HIS A 379 -2.16 -4.94 18.74
N GLY A 380 -1.17 -4.05 18.86
CA GLY A 380 0.20 -4.27 18.37
C GLY A 380 0.45 -3.83 16.94
N TRP A 381 -0.51 -3.24 16.24
CA TRP A 381 -0.35 -2.75 14.88
C TRP A 381 0.28 -1.35 14.87
N ALA A 382 0.99 -1.05 13.80
CA ALA A 382 1.29 0.31 13.41
C ALA A 382 0.12 0.90 12.59
N SER A 383 0.10 2.21 12.44
CA SER A 383 -0.83 2.86 11.52
C SER A 383 -0.29 4.16 10.95
N TRP A 384 -0.85 4.58 9.84
CA TRP A 384 -0.53 5.86 9.23
C TRP A 384 -0.90 7.01 10.16
N ASN A 385 0.00 8.01 10.27
CA ASN A 385 -0.19 9.18 11.11
C ASN A 385 -0.57 10.42 10.28
N ASP A 386 -1.86 10.61 10.03
CA ASP A 386 -2.39 11.76 9.33
C ASP A 386 -2.23 13.07 10.14
N HIS A 387 -2.17 13.01 11.48
CA HIS A 387 -1.84 14.18 12.30
C HIS A 387 -0.42 14.71 12.01
N PHE A 388 0.57 13.81 11.81
CA PHE A 388 1.91 14.21 11.40
C PHE A 388 1.87 14.82 10.00
N ARG A 389 1.29 14.13 9.01
CA ARG A 389 1.13 14.61 7.63
C ARG A 389 0.55 16.02 7.59
N ASN A 390 -0.60 16.21 8.25
CA ASN A 390 -1.33 17.47 8.24
C ASN A 390 -0.58 18.57 8.99
N SER A 391 0.09 18.25 10.11
CA SER A 391 0.88 19.24 10.85
C SER A 391 2.10 19.72 10.09
N VAL A 392 2.70 18.86 9.23
CA VAL A 392 3.84 19.26 8.40
C VAL A 392 3.39 20.07 7.19
N LYS A 393 2.47 19.54 6.36
CA LYS A 393 2.09 20.20 5.09
C LYS A 393 0.75 20.93 5.12
N GLY A 394 -0.17 20.52 5.97
CA GLY A 394 -1.58 20.89 5.90
C GLY A 394 -2.43 19.77 5.28
N ARG A 395 -3.74 19.94 5.29
CA ARG A 395 -4.69 18.95 4.78
C ARG A 395 -5.16 19.27 3.38
N ASN A 396 -5.51 20.55 3.10
CA ASN A 396 -6.11 20.94 1.83
C ASN A 396 -5.51 22.26 1.29
N PRO A 397 -4.71 22.20 0.21
CA PRO A 397 -4.09 23.41 -0.37
C PRO A 397 -5.12 24.39 -0.93
N ARG A 398 -6.31 23.91 -1.32
CA ARG A 398 -7.39 24.74 -1.90
C ARG A 398 -8.14 25.57 -0.85
N GLU A 399 -8.04 25.19 0.42
CA GLU A 399 -8.69 25.85 1.56
C GLU A 399 -7.72 26.66 2.42
N ASN A 400 -6.47 26.84 1.98
CA ASN A 400 -5.40 27.46 2.75
C ASN A 400 -5.15 26.76 4.12
N ASP A 401 -5.42 25.45 4.17
CA ASP A 401 -5.22 24.63 5.35
C ASP A 401 -3.77 24.14 5.36
N TYR A 402 -2.86 24.97 5.85
CA TYR A 402 -1.41 24.80 5.79
C TYR A 402 -0.80 24.39 7.12
N GLY A 403 0.36 23.71 7.05
CA GLY A 403 1.15 23.30 8.18
C GLY A 403 2.51 24.01 8.30
N PHE A 404 3.43 23.37 9.02
CA PHE A 404 4.73 23.92 9.43
C PHE A 404 5.59 24.41 8.27
N ILE A 405 5.63 23.70 7.16
CA ILE A 405 6.45 24.08 5.99
C ILE A 405 5.96 25.36 5.31
N PHE A 406 4.76 25.82 5.63
CA PHE A 406 4.18 27.10 5.18
C PHE A 406 4.11 28.13 6.30
N GLY A 407 4.91 27.98 7.35
CA GLY A 407 4.97 28.93 8.47
C GLY A 407 3.71 28.97 9.34
N LYS A 408 3.00 27.85 9.45
CA LYS A 408 1.79 27.74 10.27
C LYS A 408 1.80 26.48 11.15
N LEU A 409 1.08 26.54 12.24
CA LEU A 409 0.75 25.39 13.06
C LEU A 409 -0.68 24.95 12.71
N TRP A 410 -0.78 23.74 12.16
CA TRP A 410 -2.03 23.21 11.62
C TRP A 410 -3.14 23.12 12.67
N ASP A 411 -4.37 23.42 12.28
CA ASP A 411 -5.60 23.30 13.09
C ASP A 411 -5.56 24.05 14.45
N GLY A 412 -4.88 25.20 14.48
CA GLY A 412 -4.74 25.99 15.70
C GLY A 412 -3.90 25.32 16.81
N ASN A 413 -3.18 24.25 16.49
CA ASN A 413 -2.23 23.60 17.39
C ASN A 413 -1.06 24.53 17.75
N ASN A 414 -0.26 24.12 18.70
CA ASN A 414 0.93 24.83 19.15
C ASN A 414 2.20 24.03 18.90
N THR A 415 3.35 24.63 19.11
CA THR A 415 4.65 24.00 18.95
C THR A 415 4.83 22.76 19.84
N GLU A 416 4.23 22.73 21.03
CA GLU A 416 4.29 21.56 21.92
C GLU A 416 3.54 20.36 21.32
N HIS A 417 2.42 20.58 20.65
CA HIS A 417 1.74 19.51 19.90
C HIS A 417 2.62 18.97 18.77
N TYR A 418 3.26 19.88 18.02
CA TYR A 418 4.18 19.50 16.94
C TYR A 418 5.37 18.66 17.44
N LYS A 419 5.95 19.06 18.58
CA LYS A 419 7.01 18.31 19.25
C LYS A 419 6.59 16.89 19.64
N LYS A 420 5.33 16.69 20.09
CA LYS A 420 4.78 15.36 20.37
C LYS A 420 4.73 14.48 19.11
N LEU A 421 4.33 15.04 17.97
CA LEU A 421 4.33 14.32 16.69
C LEU A 421 5.73 13.87 16.29
N MET A 422 6.73 14.74 16.43
CA MET A 422 8.14 14.40 16.16
C MET A 422 8.67 13.30 17.09
N ARG A 423 8.11 13.14 18.30
CA ARG A 423 8.47 12.09 19.26
C ARG A 423 7.74 10.77 19.05
N GLY A 424 6.87 10.65 18.07
CA GLY A 424 6.11 9.43 17.78
C GLY A 424 4.67 9.44 18.28
N TYR A 425 4.13 10.59 18.67
CA TYR A 425 2.73 10.81 19.07
C TYR A 425 2.22 9.81 20.11
N LEU A 426 2.93 9.71 21.23
CA LEU A 426 2.76 8.66 22.22
C LEU A 426 1.50 8.84 23.09
N GLN A 427 0.84 7.73 23.47
CA GLN A 427 -0.31 7.69 24.37
C GLN A 427 -0.01 8.32 25.72
N SER A 428 1.21 8.16 26.25
CA SER A 428 1.68 8.79 27.49
C SER A 428 1.67 10.31 27.45
N GLU A 429 1.65 10.90 26.25
CA GLU A 429 1.61 12.35 26.02
C GLU A 429 0.26 12.81 25.42
N GLY A 430 -0.75 11.92 25.39
CA GLY A 430 -2.07 12.18 24.83
C GLY A 430 -2.20 11.92 23.34
N GLY A 431 -1.23 11.24 22.71
CA GLY A 431 -1.28 10.78 21.33
C GLY A 431 -1.93 9.38 21.18
N HIS A 432 -1.61 8.70 20.07
CA HIS A 432 -2.27 7.46 19.68
C HIS A 432 -1.44 6.20 19.94
N PHE A 433 -0.11 6.26 19.94
CA PHE A 433 0.78 5.11 19.87
C PHE A 433 1.43 4.76 21.22
N LYS A 434 1.64 3.48 21.49
CA LYS A 434 2.37 3.03 22.69
C LYS A 434 3.87 3.19 22.53
N HIS A 435 4.34 3.01 21.29
CA HIS A 435 5.75 3.06 20.94
C HIS A 435 5.94 3.78 19.59
N PRO A 436 7.04 4.51 19.36
CA PRO A 436 7.28 5.18 18.08
C PRO A 436 7.24 4.23 16.87
N ALA A 437 7.61 2.97 17.04
CA ALA A 437 7.55 1.96 15.97
C ALA A 437 6.14 1.67 15.43
N GLN A 438 5.08 2.08 16.14
CA GLN A 438 3.70 1.95 15.68
C GLN A 438 3.21 3.16 14.87
N ASN A 439 4.04 4.18 14.75
CA ASN A 439 3.71 5.46 14.15
C ASN A 439 4.34 5.59 12.76
N VAL A 440 3.62 5.23 11.70
CA VAL A 440 4.09 5.40 10.32
C VAL A 440 3.89 6.86 9.92
N ASN A 441 4.97 7.63 9.94
CA ASN A 441 4.95 9.02 9.48
C ASN A 441 5.05 9.09 7.96
N TYR A 442 4.24 9.92 7.34
CA TYR A 442 4.22 10.14 5.91
C TYR A 442 3.77 11.57 5.57
N LEU A 443 3.98 11.99 4.33
CA LEU A 443 3.54 13.29 3.81
C LEU A 443 2.64 13.15 2.59
N GLU A 444 2.81 12.07 1.86
CA GLU A 444 2.14 11.71 0.62
C GLU A 444 1.87 10.21 0.61
N SER A 445 0.77 9.81 0.05
CA SER A 445 0.43 8.42 -0.31
C SER A 445 -0.13 8.40 -1.73
N HIS A 446 -0.60 7.24 -2.19
CA HIS A 446 -1.34 7.14 -3.46
C HIS A 446 -2.57 8.05 -3.46
N ASP A 447 -3.26 8.19 -2.31
CA ASP A 447 -4.40 9.09 -2.11
C ASP A 447 -3.97 10.55 -2.01
N ASP A 448 -4.92 11.44 -2.28
CA ASP A 448 -4.78 12.90 -2.23
C ASP A 448 -3.73 13.46 -3.22
N ASN A 449 -3.45 14.74 -3.08
CA ASN A 449 -2.45 15.43 -3.87
C ASN A 449 -1.04 14.97 -3.50
N THR A 450 -0.16 14.81 -4.48
CA THR A 450 1.27 14.69 -4.20
C THR A 450 1.76 15.89 -3.40
N ILE A 451 2.83 15.75 -2.63
CA ILE A 451 3.38 16.91 -1.92
C ILE A 451 3.90 17.97 -2.89
N GLY A 452 4.38 17.56 -4.08
CA GLY A 452 4.74 18.47 -5.15
C GLY A 452 3.54 19.32 -5.60
N ASP A 453 2.39 18.68 -5.88
CA ASP A 453 1.18 19.38 -6.29
C ASP A 453 0.58 20.23 -5.16
N PHE A 454 0.64 19.73 -3.92
CA PHE A 454 0.25 20.51 -2.75
C PHE A 454 1.04 21.82 -2.64
N ILE A 455 2.37 21.75 -2.80
CA ILE A 455 3.24 22.93 -2.76
C ILE A 455 2.93 23.89 -3.94
N ARG A 456 2.79 23.35 -5.17
CA ARG A 456 2.44 24.16 -6.36
C ARG A 456 1.16 24.96 -6.18
N MET A 457 0.11 24.28 -5.70
CA MET A 457 -1.18 24.91 -5.43
C MET A 457 -1.09 25.93 -4.29
N SER A 458 -0.36 25.61 -3.23
CA SER A 458 -0.20 26.50 -2.06
C SER A 458 0.58 27.78 -2.39
N LEU A 459 1.41 27.76 -3.42
CA LEU A 459 2.17 28.90 -3.93
C LEU A 459 1.46 29.64 -5.10
N ASP A 460 0.21 29.27 -5.38
CA ASP A 460 -0.57 29.80 -6.52
C ASP A 460 0.15 29.63 -7.89
N LYS A 461 1.00 28.60 -8.02
CA LYS A 461 1.71 28.30 -9.29
C LYS A 461 0.83 27.53 -10.27
N VAL A 462 -0.11 26.76 -9.75
CA VAL A 462 -1.14 26.06 -10.52
C VAL A 462 -2.48 26.20 -9.79
N GLY A 463 -3.47 26.75 -10.48
CA GLY A 463 -4.82 26.87 -9.96
C GLY A 463 -5.54 25.52 -9.86
N ALA A 464 -6.54 25.43 -8.99
CA ALA A 464 -7.26 24.17 -8.70
C ALA A 464 -7.93 23.51 -9.92
N THR A 465 -8.29 24.29 -10.94
CA THR A 465 -8.91 23.82 -12.19
C THR A 465 -8.12 24.27 -13.42
N GLU A 466 -6.88 24.70 -13.20
CA GLU A 466 -6.01 25.13 -14.28
C GLU A 466 -5.55 23.93 -15.11
N VAL A 467 -5.61 24.07 -16.42
CA VAL A 467 -5.15 23.07 -17.37
C VAL A 467 -3.66 23.30 -17.65
N VAL A 468 -2.85 22.33 -17.28
CA VAL A 468 -1.41 22.33 -17.49
C VAL A 468 -0.98 21.07 -18.25
N THR A 469 0.21 21.10 -18.79
CA THR A 469 0.87 19.88 -19.28
C THR A 469 1.87 19.40 -18.23
N ARG A 470 2.13 18.10 -18.20
CA ARG A 470 3.14 17.51 -17.32
C ARG A 470 4.51 18.20 -17.47
N ALA A 471 4.90 18.52 -18.70
CA ALA A 471 6.16 19.22 -18.97
C ALA A 471 6.25 20.63 -18.33
N GLN A 472 5.12 21.34 -18.18
CA GLN A 472 5.09 22.66 -17.54
C GLN A 472 5.33 22.59 -16.03
N VAL A 473 4.98 21.47 -15.38
CA VAL A 473 5.05 21.30 -13.93
C VAL A 473 6.14 20.30 -13.49
N ALA A 474 6.86 19.70 -14.43
CA ALA A 474 7.88 18.69 -14.15
C ALA A 474 9.08 19.27 -13.38
N GLN A 475 9.53 20.46 -13.74
CA GLN A 475 10.66 21.10 -13.08
C GLN A 475 10.19 22.02 -11.94
N LEU A 476 10.71 21.78 -10.74
CA LEU A 476 10.42 22.59 -9.56
C LEU A 476 11.22 23.91 -9.59
N SER A 477 10.58 24.99 -9.14
CA SER A 477 11.28 26.25 -8.85
C SER A 477 12.12 26.14 -7.56
N SER A 478 13.05 27.06 -7.36
CA SER A 478 13.88 27.09 -6.13
C SER A 478 13.02 27.22 -4.86
N GLU A 479 11.92 27.95 -4.90
CA GLU A 479 10.99 28.10 -3.78
C GLU A 479 10.28 26.78 -3.44
N GLU A 480 9.79 26.06 -4.46
CA GLU A 480 9.20 24.72 -4.27
C GLU A 480 10.22 23.73 -3.69
N ILE A 481 11.46 23.74 -4.19
CA ILE A 481 12.55 22.90 -3.69
C ILE A 481 12.84 23.20 -2.21
N THR A 482 12.89 24.49 -1.82
CA THR A 482 13.15 24.90 -0.43
C THR A 482 12.09 24.34 0.51
N ILE A 483 10.83 24.54 0.21
CA ILE A 483 9.71 24.05 1.02
C ILE A 483 9.71 22.51 1.06
N HIS A 484 9.97 21.86 -0.07
CA HIS A 484 9.99 20.41 -0.15
C HIS A 484 11.17 19.80 0.64
N LYS A 485 12.35 20.43 0.63
CA LYS A 485 13.50 20.03 1.46
C LYS A 485 13.17 20.13 2.95
N LEU A 486 12.49 21.17 3.39
CA LEU A 486 12.03 21.28 4.77
C LEU A 486 11.04 20.17 5.13
N ALA A 487 10.11 19.83 4.22
CA ALA A 487 9.19 18.71 4.39
C ALA A 487 9.94 17.37 4.52
N ALA A 488 10.90 17.09 3.64
CA ALA A 488 11.75 15.91 3.69
C ALA A 488 12.54 15.80 5.01
N LEU A 489 13.09 16.92 5.48
CA LEU A 489 13.83 16.97 6.74
C LEU A 489 12.92 16.61 7.92
N ASN A 490 11.71 17.18 7.99
CA ASN A 490 10.74 16.84 9.04
C ASN A 490 10.40 15.35 9.03
N LEU A 491 10.09 14.78 7.86
CA LEU A 491 9.75 13.37 7.73
C LEU A 491 10.91 12.47 8.17
N LEU A 492 12.09 12.67 7.58
CA LEU A 492 13.23 11.76 7.74
C LEU A 492 13.96 11.93 9.08
N THR A 493 13.62 12.95 9.89
CA THR A 493 14.11 13.12 11.27
C THR A 493 13.07 12.81 12.34
N SER A 494 11.86 12.44 11.96
CA SER A 494 10.83 12.00 12.91
C SER A 494 11.09 10.58 13.42
N GLN A 495 10.57 10.27 14.61
CA GLN A 495 10.71 8.96 15.24
C GLN A 495 9.69 7.95 14.69
N GLY A 496 10.08 6.68 14.59
CA GLY A 496 9.28 5.58 14.05
C GLY A 496 9.54 5.34 12.57
N PRO A 497 8.86 4.38 11.94
CA PRO A 497 8.95 4.13 10.50
C PRO A 497 8.47 5.34 9.71
N VAL A 498 9.05 5.52 8.53
CA VAL A 498 8.66 6.59 7.61
C VAL A 498 8.27 6.00 6.27
N MET A 499 7.23 6.55 5.64
CA MET A 499 6.78 6.17 4.31
C MET A 499 6.94 7.34 3.35
N ILE A 500 7.43 7.04 2.16
CA ILE A 500 7.66 7.96 1.05
C ILE A 500 6.88 7.40 -0.13
N ALA A 501 6.01 8.19 -0.75
CA ALA A 501 5.28 7.76 -1.93
C ALA A 501 6.16 7.79 -3.18
N GLN A 502 5.83 6.94 -4.16
CA GLN A 502 6.49 6.92 -5.46
C GLN A 502 6.47 8.31 -6.12
N GLY A 503 7.64 8.83 -6.49
CA GLY A 503 7.75 10.15 -7.11
C GLY A 503 7.89 11.31 -6.13
N GLN A 504 7.65 11.12 -4.85
CA GLN A 504 7.76 12.17 -3.84
C GLN A 504 9.14 12.83 -3.82
N SER A 505 10.21 12.05 -3.93
CA SER A 505 11.59 12.56 -3.83
C SER A 505 12.03 13.49 -4.96
N TRP A 506 11.21 13.68 -6.00
CA TRP A 506 11.44 14.68 -7.05
C TRP A 506 10.23 15.56 -7.32
N GLY A 507 9.23 15.53 -6.43
CA GLY A 507 8.04 16.38 -6.51
C GLY A 507 7.17 16.11 -7.73
N ARG A 508 6.94 14.81 -8.05
CA ARG A 508 6.06 14.35 -9.12
C ARG A 508 4.73 15.11 -9.14
N ALA A 509 4.21 15.41 -10.33
CA ALA A 509 2.86 15.91 -10.52
C ALA A 509 1.94 14.80 -11.04
N LYS A 510 0.71 14.72 -10.52
CA LYS A 510 -0.38 13.91 -11.08
C LYS A 510 -1.24 14.77 -12.02
N VAL A 511 -0.88 14.84 -13.29
CA VAL A 511 -1.64 15.54 -14.32
C VAL A 511 -2.51 14.55 -15.07
N ILE A 512 -3.82 14.76 -15.09
CA ILE A 512 -4.76 13.90 -15.83
C ILE A 512 -4.41 13.93 -17.32
N ALA A 513 -4.11 12.76 -17.88
CA ALA A 513 -3.65 12.64 -19.25
C ALA A 513 -4.77 12.93 -20.27
N ASN A 514 -4.38 13.51 -21.41
CA ASN A 514 -5.29 13.77 -22.53
C ASN A 514 -5.58 12.50 -23.37
N SER A 515 -4.87 11.41 -23.16
CA SER A 515 -5.03 10.14 -23.88
C SER A 515 -6.45 9.56 -23.76
N VAL A 516 -7.11 9.85 -22.66
CA VAL A 516 -8.50 9.42 -22.43
C VAL A 516 -9.52 10.34 -23.13
N GLY A 517 -9.08 11.21 -23.99
CA GLY A 517 -9.80 11.97 -25.06
C GLY A 517 -11.11 12.71 -24.72
N SER A 518 -11.70 12.50 -23.57
CA SER A 518 -12.98 13.08 -23.15
C SER A 518 -13.14 13.21 -21.65
N ASP A 519 -12.09 12.99 -20.86
CA ASP A 519 -12.11 13.39 -19.44
C ASP A 519 -12.19 14.92 -19.38
N GLN A 520 -13.30 15.43 -18.85
CA GLN A 520 -13.52 16.87 -18.76
C GLN A 520 -12.50 17.59 -17.84
N ASN A 521 -11.75 16.84 -17.04
CA ASN A 521 -10.69 17.33 -16.17
C ASN A 521 -9.28 17.10 -16.75
N ALA A 522 -9.17 16.65 -18.00
CA ALA A 522 -7.89 16.43 -18.65
C ALA A 522 -6.97 17.66 -18.56
N GLY A 523 -5.74 17.46 -18.17
CA GLY A 523 -4.74 18.50 -17.92
C GLY A 523 -4.81 19.17 -16.55
N GLN A 524 -5.79 18.87 -15.70
CA GLN A 524 -5.82 19.35 -14.31
C GLN A 524 -4.98 18.43 -13.41
N LEU A 525 -4.56 18.97 -12.25
CA LEU A 525 -3.92 18.15 -11.21
C LEU A 525 -4.96 17.27 -10.52
N ASP A 526 -4.65 15.98 -10.38
CA ASP A 526 -5.53 15.00 -9.77
C ASP A 526 -5.13 14.70 -8.32
N HIS A 527 -6.09 14.65 -7.44
CA HIS A 527 -5.90 14.23 -6.06
C HIS A 527 -6.28 12.76 -5.83
N ASN A 528 -6.98 12.13 -6.78
CA ASN A 528 -7.49 10.77 -6.62
C ASN A 528 -7.52 10.04 -7.98
N SER A 529 -6.36 9.53 -8.41
CA SER A 529 -6.15 8.99 -9.75
C SER A 529 -6.36 7.47 -9.85
N TYR A 530 -7.12 6.86 -8.92
CA TYR A 530 -7.35 5.40 -8.85
C TYR A 530 -7.99 4.82 -10.10
N GLU A 531 -8.74 5.61 -10.82
CA GLU A 531 -9.54 5.27 -12.00
C GLU A 531 -8.90 5.69 -13.32
N LYS A 532 -7.71 6.30 -13.26
CA LYS A 532 -7.04 6.83 -14.43
C LYS A 532 -6.17 5.77 -15.12
N ASP A 533 -5.49 6.16 -16.15
CA ASP A 533 -4.63 5.32 -16.97
C ASP A 533 -3.14 5.36 -16.57
N ASP A 534 -2.33 4.63 -17.31
CA ASP A 534 -0.88 4.64 -17.16
C ASP A 534 -0.30 6.05 -17.29
N GLU A 535 -0.75 6.84 -18.29
CA GLU A 535 -0.19 8.18 -18.58
C GLU A 535 -0.37 9.17 -17.44
N THR A 536 -1.46 9.07 -16.68
CA THR A 536 -1.69 9.88 -15.47
C THR A 536 -0.81 9.42 -14.33
N ASN A 537 -0.64 8.10 -14.17
CA ASN A 537 -0.07 7.49 -12.98
C ASN A 537 1.42 7.14 -13.08
N TRP A 538 1.95 6.81 -14.26
CA TRP A 538 3.34 6.36 -14.43
C TRP A 538 4.40 7.35 -13.95
N LEU A 539 5.57 6.83 -13.63
CA LEU A 539 6.73 7.62 -13.28
C LEU A 539 7.59 7.89 -14.50
N ASN A 540 7.76 9.15 -14.83
CA ASN A 540 8.74 9.58 -15.82
C ASN A 540 10.08 9.85 -15.13
N TRP A 541 11.05 8.97 -15.33
CA TRP A 541 12.35 9.01 -14.70
C TRP A 541 13.23 10.16 -15.19
N ASP A 542 12.89 10.80 -16.32
CA ASP A 542 13.58 12.02 -16.77
C ASP A 542 13.26 13.22 -15.88
N GLU A 543 12.06 13.24 -15.25
CA GLU A 543 11.69 14.26 -14.26
C GLU A 543 12.53 14.18 -12.98
N LYS A 544 12.97 12.98 -12.59
CA LYS A 544 13.92 12.77 -11.49
C LYS A 544 15.23 13.51 -11.73
N GLU A 545 15.73 13.49 -12.97
CA GLU A 545 16.96 14.19 -13.34
C GLU A 545 16.80 15.72 -13.35
N LEU A 546 15.60 16.22 -13.73
CA LEU A 546 15.33 17.66 -13.68
C LEU A 546 15.39 18.23 -12.25
N ASN A 547 15.01 17.41 -11.26
CA ASN A 547 14.94 17.78 -9.86
C ASN A 547 16.00 17.09 -8.99
N HIS A 548 17.18 16.80 -9.58
CA HIS A 548 18.27 16.06 -8.94
C HIS A 548 18.69 16.63 -7.59
N ASP A 549 18.66 17.95 -7.41
CA ASP A 549 19.00 18.60 -6.13
C ASP A 549 18.10 18.14 -4.99
N LEU A 550 16.81 17.97 -5.25
CA LEU A 550 15.85 17.44 -4.27
C LEU A 550 16.07 15.95 -4.05
N VAL A 551 16.30 15.18 -5.12
CA VAL A 551 16.59 13.74 -5.04
C VAL A 551 17.83 13.47 -4.21
N ASP A 552 18.92 14.23 -4.44
CA ASP A 552 20.18 14.11 -3.69
C ASP A 552 19.98 14.45 -2.20
N TYR A 553 19.13 15.42 -1.92
CA TYR A 553 18.77 15.78 -0.55
C TYR A 553 18.04 14.63 0.17
N TYR A 554 17.01 14.03 -0.46
CA TYR A 554 16.33 12.84 0.06
C TYR A 554 17.29 11.69 0.28
N ARG A 555 18.13 11.37 -0.71
CA ARG A 555 19.15 10.30 -0.63
C ARG A 555 20.09 10.53 0.55
N GLY A 556 20.56 11.75 0.73
CA GLY A 556 21.43 12.13 1.84
C GLY A 556 20.74 11.99 3.20
N LEU A 557 19.48 12.43 3.32
CA LEU A 557 18.70 12.28 4.55
C LEU A 557 18.40 10.82 4.89
N VAL A 558 18.06 9.99 3.90
CA VAL A 558 17.86 8.54 4.09
C VAL A 558 19.16 7.89 4.57
N ALA A 559 20.29 8.24 3.96
CA ALA A 559 21.60 7.73 4.38
C ALA A 559 21.94 8.15 5.83
N ILE A 560 21.65 9.39 6.24
CA ILE A 560 21.82 9.87 7.60
C ILE A 560 20.91 9.09 8.55
N ARG A 561 19.62 8.96 8.23
CA ARG A 561 18.65 8.20 9.02
C ARG A 561 19.07 6.73 9.19
N ASN A 562 19.53 6.06 8.14
CA ASN A 562 19.99 4.67 8.19
C ASN A 562 21.24 4.51 9.05
N LYS A 563 22.13 5.49 9.05
CA LYS A 563 23.38 5.46 9.82
C LYS A 563 23.19 5.74 11.31
N TYR A 564 22.29 6.64 11.68
CA TYR A 564 22.12 7.11 13.05
C TYR A 564 20.79 6.62 13.63
N ALA A 565 20.88 5.56 14.45
CA ALA A 565 19.70 4.93 15.06
C ALA A 565 18.91 5.88 15.97
N GLU A 566 19.58 6.87 16.56
CA GLU A 566 18.97 7.89 17.42
C GLU A 566 17.85 8.66 16.73
N ILE A 567 17.95 8.86 15.40
CA ILE A 567 16.92 9.53 14.61
C ILE A 567 15.66 8.67 14.52
N ARG A 568 15.80 7.35 14.46
CA ARG A 568 14.68 6.42 14.25
C ARG A 568 13.97 6.01 15.52
N ASN A 569 14.75 5.66 16.53
CA ASN A 569 14.23 5.07 17.75
C ASN A 569 15.15 5.37 18.96
N VAL A 570 14.79 6.37 19.71
CA VAL A 570 15.46 6.70 20.98
C VAL A 570 14.42 6.78 22.09
N ASP A 571 14.75 6.26 23.26
CA ASP A 571 13.86 6.36 24.43
C ASP A 571 13.53 7.81 24.78
N THR A 572 12.29 8.05 25.22
CA THR A 572 11.80 9.41 25.53
C THR A 572 12.66 10.17 26.51
N GLY A 573 13.34 9.49 27.46
CA GLY A 573 14.26 10.08 28.42
C GLY A 573 15.53 10.69 27.84
N TYR A 574 15.91 10.28 26.63
CA TYR A 574 17.11 10.74 25.92
C TYR A 574 16.81 11.79 24.85
N ARG A 575 15.58 12.33 24.81
CA ARG A 575 15.15 13.38 23.88
C ARG A 575 14.86 14.67 24.63
N GLN A 576 15.60 15.72 24.30
CA GLN A 576 15.41 17.05 24.87
C GLN A 576 15.10 18.05 23.76
N PHE A 577 14.08 18.88 23.97
CA PHE A 577 13.79 19.98 23.07
C PHE A 577 14.51 21.24 23.45
N ILE A 578 15.03 21.95 22.48
CA ILE A 578 15.54 23.31 22.59
C ILE A 578 14.68 24.22 21.72
N ASN A 579 14.52 25.48 22.18
CA ASN A 579 13.78 26.47 21.41
C ASN A 579 14.74 27.34 20.61
N GLY A 580 14.37 27.70 19.42
CA GLY A 580 15.01 28.75 18.64
C GLY A 580 14.49 30.13 19.04
N SER A 581 14.92 31.14 18.30
CA SER A 581 14.56 32.54 18.56
C SER A 581 13.13 32.88 18.02
N SER A 582 12.49 32.03 17.21
CA SER A 582 11.12 32.23 16.73
C SER A 582 10.16 31.16 17.29
N GLU A 583 8.87 31.46 17.32
CA GLU A 583 7.83 30.52 17.77
C GLU A 583 7.75 29.27 16.90
N LEU A 584 8.09 29.38 15.61
CA LEU A 584 8.12 28.30 14.64
C LEU A 584 9.50 27.62 14.52
N SER A 585 10.37 27.81 15.52
CA SER A 585 11.68 27.20 15.52
C SER A 585 11.95 26.41 16.80
N PHE A 586 12.37 25.17 16.64
CA PHE A 586 12.74 24.29 17.74
C PHE A 586 13.77 23.25 17.28
N GLY A 587 14.46 22.67 18.24
CA GLY A 587 15.39 21.58 18.00
C GLY A 587 15.09 20.38 18.88
N VAL A 588 15.50 19.21 18.43
CA VAL A 588 15.47 17.95 19.17
C VAL A 588 16.89 17.45 19.35
N ASN A 589 17.33 17.34 20.59
CA ASN A 589 18.60 16.75 20.97
C ASN A 589 18.35 15.29 21.38
N MET A 590 18.93 14.35 20.65
CA MET A 590 18.80 12.91 20.83
C MET A 590 20.16 12.35 21.24
N THR A 591 20.21 11.61 22.33
CA THR A 591 21.46 11.06 22.88
C THR A 591 21.41 9.53 22.87
N GLY A 592 22.38 8.89 22.24
CA GLY A 592 22.60 7.45 22.17
C GLY A 592 24.10 7.16 22.13
N GLU A 593 24.54 6.36 21.15
CA GLU A 593 25.98 6.20 20.82
C GLU A 593 26.58 7.50 20.28
N ASN A 594 25.72 8.32 19.65
CA ASN A 594 26.06 9.65 19.20
C ASN A 594 25.11 10.65 19.86
N GLN A 595 25.50 11.90 19.86
CA GLN A 595 24.58 12.98 20.17
C GLN A 595 24.16 13.63 18.87
N ILE A 596 22.87 13.56 18.54
CA ILE A 596 22.27 14.10 17.31
C ILE A 596 21.38 15.29 17.68
N LEU A 597 21.54 16.38 16.99
CA LEU A 597 20.71 17.57 17.16
C LEU A 597 20.07 17.93 15.82
N VAL A 598 18.75 17.89 15.77
CA VAL A 598 17.95 18.35 14.63
C VAL A 598 17.37 19.71 14.97
N LEU A 599 17.63 20.71 14.16
CA LEU A 599 17.12 22.07 14.30
C LEU A 599 16.19 22.38 13.12
N LEU A 600 14.97 22.84 13.41
CA LEU A 600 13.94 23.16 12.42
C LEU A 600 13.51 24.62 12.56
N ASN A 601 13.34 25.29 11.43
CA ASN A 601 12.80 26.63 11.33
C ASN A 601 11.72 26.69 10.24
N GLY A 602 10.47 26.75 10.66
CA GLY A 602 9.31 26.92 9.77
C GLY A 602 8.96 28.38 9.48
N ASP A 603 9.65 29.34 10.08
CA ASP A 603 9.42 30.76 9.81
C ASP A 603 9.80 31.10 8.36
N GLN A 604 8.92 31.83 7.68
CA GLN A 604 9.09 32.19 6.27
C GLN A 604 9.98 33.41 6.03
N LYS A 605 10.30 34.16 7.09
CA LYS A 605 10.90 35.51 6.97
C LYS A 605 12.07 35.75 7.92
N ALA A 606 12.25 34.89 8.90
CA ALA A 606 13.24 35.09 9.95
C ALA A 606 14.21 33.91 10.07
N VAL A 607 15.49 34.22 10.05
CA VAL A 607 16.55 33.32 10.51
C VAL A 607 16.34 33.04 11.99
N SER A 608 16.49 31.80 12.41
CA SER A 608 16.39 31.43 13.82
C SER A 608 17.75 31.06 14.41
N GLU A 609 18.07 31.63 15.56
CA GLU A 609 19.28 31.32 16.32
C GLU A 609 18.99 30.27 17.40
N PHE A 610 19.93 29.32 17.53
CA PHE A 610 19.90 28.28 18.56
C PHE A 610 21.20 28.24 19.33
N SER A 611 21.10 28.28 20.66
CA SER A 611 22.25 28.00 21.55
C SER A 611 22.53 26.51 21.57
N LEU A 612 23.71 26.10 21.13
CA LEU A 612 24.12 24.71 21.07
C LEU A 612 24.67 24.20 22.41
N PRO A 613 24.47 22.93 22.75
CA PRO A 613 25.24 22.30 23.82
C PRO A 613 26.76 22.41 23.58
N PRO A 614 27.59 22.44 24.66
CA PRO A 614 29.04 22.58 24.50
C PRO A 614 29.65 21.50 23.62
N GLY A 615 30.64 21.90 22.81
CA GLY A 615 31.40 21.01 21.93
C GLY A 615 31.34 21.40 20.46
N ILE A 616 32.07 20.65 19.64
CA ILE A 616 32.14 20.84 18.18
C ILE A 616 31.12 19.92 17.54
N TRP A 617 30.24 20.49 16.73
CA TRP A 617 29.20 19.80 16.03
C TRP A 617 29.52 19.70 14.54
N THR A 618 29.49 18.50 13.98
CA THR A 618 29.59 18.27 12.54
C THR A 618 28.22 18.46 11.90
N ILE A 619 28.12 19.28 10.87
CA ILE A 619 26.89 19.52 10.10
C ILE A 619 26.72 18.35 9.12
N LEU A 620 25.64 17.59 9.23
CA LEU A 620 25.27 16.51 8.32
C LEU A 620 24.26 16.95 7.26
N ALA A 621 23.36 17.87 7.60
CA ALA A 621 22.42 18.46 6.67
C ALA A 621 22.22 19.95 6.95
N ASN A 622 22.00 20.72 5.90
CA ASN A 622 21.63 22.13 5.94
C ASN A 622 20.53 22.42 4.89
N ALA A 623 20.23 23.67 4.60
CA ALA A 623 19.21 24.05 3.60
C ALA A 623 19.48 23.48 2.19
N ASP A 624 20.75 23.28 1.84
CA ASP A 624 21.15 22.91 0.49
C ASP A 624 21.38 21.40 0.31
N ARG A 625 22.11 20.77 1.26
CA ARG A 625 22.63 19.40 1.11
C ARG A 625 22.52 18.57 2.38
N ALA A 626 22.51 17.25 2.21
CA ALA A 626 22.62 16.26 3.28
C ALA A 626 23.71 15.23 2.92
N ASP A 627 24.66 14.97 3.82
CA ASP A 627 25.77 14.03 3.61
C ASP A 627 26.27 13.44 4.94
N THR A 628 26.40 12.13 5.00
CA THR A 628 26.93 11.39 6.17
C THR A 628 28.42 11.64 6.45
N LYS A 629 29.18 12.24 5.51
CA LYS A 629 30.58 12.60 5.68
C LYS A 629 30.77 13.94 6.38
N GLY A 630 29.71 14.76 6.43
CA GLY A 630 29.72 16.10 7.00
C GLY A 630 29.99 17.21 5.98
N LEU A 631 29.39 18.37 6.26
CA LEU A 631 29.43 19.58 5.42
C LEU A 631 30.26 20.69 6.03
N GLY A 632 30.80 20.49 7.23
CA GLY A 632 31.53 21.46 8.01
C GLY A 632 31.29 21.27 9.50
N SER A 633 31.72 22.21 10.32
CA SER A 633 31.52 22.18 11.77
C SER A 633 31.05 23.53 12.31
N ILE A 634 30.37 23.50 13.48
CA ILE A 634 29.82 24.66 14.14
C ILE A 634 29.94 24.48 15.66
N GLU A 635 30.03 25.59 16.41
CA GLU A 635 30.10 25.63 17.88
C GLU A 635 29.22 26.75 18.42
N GLN A 636 28.77 26.60 19.65
CA GLN A 636 28.08 27.62 20.49
C GLN A 636 26.71 28.07 19.94
N VAL A 637 26.62 28.58 18.75
CA VAL A 637 25.37 29.10 18.16
C VAL A 637 25.22 28.59 16.72
N ALA A 638 24.01 28.13 16.39
CA ALA A 638 23.62 27.80 15.05
C ALA A 638 22.57 28.78 14.53
N GLU A 639 22.80 29.32 13.35
CA GLU A 639 21.82 30.07 12.60
C GLU A 639 21.14 29.13 11.59
N VAL A 640 19.82 29.04 11.66
CA VAL A 640 18.98 28.26 10.74
C VAL A 640 18.17 29.21 9.87
N ALA A 641 18.42 29.16 8.58
CA ALA A 641 17.70 29.99 7.60
C ALA A 641 16.18 29.82 7.68
N GLU A 642 15.43 30.74 7.12
CA GLU A 642 14.00 30.64 6.94
C GLU A 642 13.63 29.37 6.15
N GLN A 643 12.53 28.72 6.51
CA GLN A 643 12.02 27.48 5.89
C GLN A 643 13.10 26.41 5.68
N SER A 644 13.93 26.20 6.67
CA SER A 644 15.02 25.21 6.58
C SER A 644 15.31 24.48 7.90
N GLY A 645 16.37 23.71 7.94
CA GLY A 645 16.85 23.07 9.16
C GLY A 645 18.28 22.57 9.06
N LEU A 646 18.79 22.09 10.19
CA LEU A 646 20.12 21.49 10.33
C LEU A 646 20.03 20.12 10.99
N ILE A 647 20.87 19.18 10.56
CA ILE A 647 21.21 17.98 11.33
C ILE A 647 22.66 18.07 11.74
N LEU A 648 22.89 18.00 13.03
CA LEU A 648 24.22 18.11 13.64
C LEU A 648 24.55 16.83 14.39
N VAL A 649 25.79 16.38 14.35
CA VAL A 649 26.27 15.24 15.14
C VAL A 649 27.51 15.64 15.92
N GLN A 650 27.53 15.26 17.18
CA GLN A 650 28.71 15.30 18.02
C GLN A 650 29.16 13.86 18.27
N LYS A 651 30.42 13.55 17.93
CA LYS A 651 31.05 12.29 18.31
C LYS A 651 31.63 12.42 19.70
N GLU A 652 31.40 11.42 20.54
CA GLU A 652 32.16 11.27 21.79
C GLU A 652 33.65 11.04 21.54
#